data_28978ddda6f20ead34221e93001a79d2
#
_entry.id   28978ddda6f20ead34221e93001a79d2
#
_cell.length_a   1.000
_cell.length_b   1.000
_cell.length_c   1.000
_cell.angle_alpha   90.00
_cell.angle_beta   90.00
_cell.angle_gamma   90.00
#
_symmetry.space_group_name_H-M   'P 1'
#
loop_
_entity.id
_entity.type
_entity.pdbx_description
1 polymer ?
#
loop_
_entity_poly.entity_id
_entity_poly.type
_entity_poly.pdbx_seq_one_letter_code
_entity_poly.pdbx_strand_id
1 'polypeptide(L)'
;MLNHKSTRSARLFWLGALLGAAVFLLVYGLAPLDVANDAFCRGGYIEKDIQQHYAGWLFYRSSALGWPLGVTQAVNAPQGVSVAYTDSIPLLAVLCRPLAAALGGTFQYFGWFTLVCFALQGGFAALLCGLFAEGLAASLAGSLVFAASPILLERAFRHTSLGAQWLVLVALYCYFVCRRQSRFASRGLFVINILVVGIHPYFLPMTYAVTLALLLEYAVKQRQWLRPALFLGGNMLCTAALGWALGLLYGTATSGGQALYGYFAMNLNALWNPAGVNGVLYSRLLPAQNQVGGNYDAFAYLGLGVLAALPVVVVSARRHILPAVRRHWALCAVCAVLTAFAVSNVITANGVTLATLPLPASFIKLFSVFRSGGRLFWPVYYLLTLAAFAGLARLPRGAVWVALFAAVQLWDVSPALCQRHDAMQAAQVTDAFPSELDSDLWQSAAQYRHIESVQGMQADSLHLALWAADNGMTTNDPFAARYDEAALAAERQTALDALDAGTLQSDTLYLFEDEGAFLQAVEPVKALAWCGRVTSADGSASWYVIAPGLQGQTFDALCTPYDEDYPLRLADYTDALWNRGVLDETKQTVCFKDSPFARAKLDGSSLLCAGGQEYPILKIDDHDAGWLMVTLDIEDATVLWDQELTTK
;
A
#
# COMPACT_ATOMS: atom_id res chain seq x y z
N MET A 1 30.24 -32.86 19.90
CA MET A 1 28.81 -32.78 19.54
C MET A 1 28.28 -31.37 19.34
N LEU A 2 28.66 -30.36 20.12
CA LEU A 2 28.21 -28.97 19.96
C LEU A 2 28.67 -28.35 18.63
N ASN A 3 29.91 -28.54 18.21
CA ASN A 3 30.46 -28.02 16.94
C ASN A 3 29.74 -28.59 15.68
N HIS A 4 29.38 -29.87 15.68
CA HIS A 4 28.70 -30.50 14.54
C HIS A 4 27.26 -29.98 14.34
N LYS A 5 26.53 -29.65 15.42
CA LYS A 5 25.18 -29.08 15.33
C LYS A 5 25.23 -27.63 14.84
N SER A 6 26.22 -26.86 15.26
CA SER A 6 26.43 -25.48 14.82
C SER A 6 26.77 -25.41 13.32
N THR A 7 27.66 -26.28 12.84
CA THR A 7 28.05 -26.35 11.41
C THR A 7 26.86 -26.77 10.52
N ARG A 8 26.03 -27.73 10.96
CA ARG A 8 24.82 -28.13 10.20
C ARG A 8 23.82 -26.98 10.10
N SER A 9 23.56 -26.27 11.18
CA SER A 9 22.64 -25.14 11.17
C SER A 9 23.13 -24.02 10.27
N ALA A 10 24.42 -23.68 10.30
CA ALA A 10 25.01 -22.69 9.42
C ALA A 10 24.88 -23.10 7.94
N ARG A 11 25.17 -24.37 7.59
CA ARG A 11 25.02 -24.90 6.22
C ARG A 11 23.55 -24.82 5.76
N LEU A 12 22.60 -25.21 6.60
CA LEU A 12 21.18 -25.12 6.27
C LEU A 12 20.77 -23.68 5.99
N PHE A 13 21.17 -22.74 6.86
CA PHE A 13 20.85 -21.33 6.67
C PHE A 13 21.39 -20.79 5.35
N TRP A 14 22.69 -20.97 5.09
CA TRP A 14 23.31 -20.38 3.90
C TRP A 14 22.83 -21.02 2.59
N LEU A 15 22.62 -22.34 2.58
CA LEU A 15 22.06 -23.00 1.40
C LEU A 15 20.60 -22.62 1.19
N GLY A 16 19.81 -22.49 2.25
CA GLY A 16 18.44 -21.97 2.16
C GLY A 16 18.41 -20.51 1.69
N ALA A 17 19.34 -19.68 2.17
CA ALA A 17 19.45 -18.29 1.73
C ALA A 17 19.82 -18.18 0.25
N LEU A 18 20.74 -19.02 -0.22
CA LEU A 18 21.06 -19.10 -1.66
C LEU A 18 19.87 -19.55 -2.50
N LEU A 19 19.06 -20.51 -2.02
CA LEU A 19 17.83 -20.89 -2.70
C LEU A 19 16.81 -19.75 -2.75
N GLY A 20 16.63 -19.01 -1.64
CA GLY A 20 15.76 -17.83 -1.62
C GLY A 20 16.22 -16.76 -2.60
N ALA A 21 17.54 -16.46 -2.60
CA ALA A 21 18.13 -15.52 -3.55
C ALA A 21 17.95 -16.00 -5.01
N ALA A 22 18.08 -17.32 -5.27
CA ALA A 22 17.84 -17.89 -6.59
C ALA A 22 16.39 -17.72 -7.04
N VAL A 23 15.42 -17.91 -6.13
CA VAL A 23 13.99 -17.64 -6.44
C VAL A 23 13.80 -16.17 -6.82
N PHE A 24 14.39 -15.24 -6.06
CA PHE A 24 14.34 -13.80 -6.39
C PHE A 24 14.90 -13.55 -7.81
N LEU A 25 16.10 -14.06 -8.10
CA LEU A 25 16.76 -13.83 -9.40
C LEU A 25 15.99 -14.44 -10.58
N LEU A 26 15.38 -15.61 -10.38
CA LEU A 26 14.55 -16.26 -11.40
C LEU A 26 13.26 -15.48 -11.69
N VAL A 27 12.68 -14.85 -10.66
CA VAL A 27 11.40 -14.11 -10.81
C VAL A 27 11.63 -12.67 -11.24
N TYR A 28 12.59 -11.97 -10.65
CA TYR A 28 12.73 -10.51 -10.82
C TYR A 28 13.99 -10.12 -11.63
N GLY A 29 14.93 -11.05 -11.85
CA GLY A 29 16.18 -10.78 -12.57
C GLY A 29 17.17 -9.95 -11.77
N LEU A 30 18.15 -9.38 -12.47
CA LEU A 30 19.23 -8.57 -11.89
C LEU A 30 18.95 -7.06 -11.90
N ALA A 31 18.09 -6.61 -12.82
CA ALA A 31 17.87 -5.19 -13.06
C ALA A 31 17.39 -4.40 -11.81
N PRO A 32 16.50 -4.94 -10.93
CA PRO A 32 16.14 -4.25 -9.68
C PRO A 32 17.30 -4.07 -8.70
N LEU A 33 18.42 -4.78 -8.88
CA LEU A 33 19.60 -4.64 -8.02
C LEU A 33 20.52 -3.49 -8.43
N ASP A 34 20.32 -2.92 -9.61
CA ASP A 34 20.96 -1.66 -9.96
C ASP A 34 20.28 -0.53 -9.17
N VAL A 35 21.04 0.06 -8.26
CA VAL A 35 20.53 1.15 -7.41
C VAL A 35 20.21 2.43 -8.17
N ALA A 36 20.75 2.58 -9.38
CA ALA A 36 20.47 3.68 -10.29
C ALA A 36 19.26 3.44 -11.19
N ASN A 37 18.75 2.22 -11.25
CA ASN A 37 17.54 1.88 -12.00
C ASN A 37 16.30 2.00 -11.10
N ASP A 38 15.50 3.02 -11.32
CA ASP A 38 14.24 3.26 -10.60
C ASP A 38 13.00 3.13 -11.50
N ALA A 39 13.14 2.66 -12.74
CA ALA A 39 12.04 2.55 -13.70
C ALA A 39 10.83 1.78 -13.13
N PHE A 40 11.07 0.61 -12.52
CA PHE A 40 10.01 -0.20 -11.90
C PHE A 40 9.35 0.47 -10.69
N CYS A 41 10.04 1.42 -10.04
CA CYS A 41 9.46 2.22 -8.97
C CYS A 41 8.57 3.33 -9.53
N ARG A 42 9.00 4.00 -10.60
CA ARG A 42 8.29 5.13 -11.21
C ARG A 42 7.04 4.69 -11.95
N GLY A 43 7.09 3.56 -12.63
CA GLY A 43 5.97 3.03 -13.40
C GLY A 43 4.93 2.26 -12.60
N GLY A 44 5.16 2.01 -11.30
CA GLY A 44 4.22 1.23 -10.50
C GLY A 44 4.15 -0.24 -10.94
N TYR A 45 5.24 -1.01 -10.71
CA TYR A 45 5.26 -2.44 -10.98
C TYR A 45 4.00 -3.15 -10.42
N ILE A 46 3.22 -3.79 -11.28
CA ILE A 46 1.93 -4.46 -10.96
C ILE A 46 0.87 -3.55 -10.31
N GLU A 47 1.24 -2.65 -9.42
CA GLU A 47 0.33 -1.74 -8.70
C GLU A 47 1.05 -0.44 -8.30
N LYS A 48 0.32 0.66 -8.19
CA LYS A 48 0.86 2.01 -7.91
C LYS A 48 1.52 2.16 -6.52
N ASP A 49 1.33 1.23 -5.59
CA ASP A 49 1.88 1.33 -4.23
C ASP A 49 3.41 1.53 -4.20
N ILE A 50 4.17 0.89 -5.10
CA ILE A 50 5.64 1.07 -5.16
C ILE A 50 6.03 2.51 -5.52
N GLN A 51 5.23 3.22 -6.32
CA GLN A 51 5.43 4.63 -6.64
C GLN A 51 5.33 5.49 -5.37
N GLN A 52 4.30 5.25 -4.53
CA GLN A 52 4.15 5.94 -3.25
C GLN A 52 5.35 5.69 -2.32
N HIS A 53 5.80 4.44 -2.22
CA HIS A 53 6.98 4.10 -1.39
C HIS A 53 8.23 4.83 -1.89
N TYR A 54 8.40 4.91 -3.21
CA TYR A 54 9.54 5.56 -3.83
C TYR A 54 9.46 7.09 -3.72
N ALA A 55 8.29 7.69 -3.95
CA ALA A 55 8.06 9.11 -3.73
C ALA A 55 8.38 9.52 -2.27
N GLY A 56 7.89 8.75 -1.29
CA GLY A 56 8.22 8.95 0.12
C GLY A 56 9.73 8.90 0.40
N TRP A 57 10.46 7.99 -0.25
CA TRP A 57 11.93 7.95 -0.17
C TRP A 57 12.58 9.18 -0.81
N LEU A 58 12.14 9.62 -2.00
CA LEU A 58 12.68 10.79 -2.68
C LEU A 58 12.52 12.06 -1.85
N PHE A 59 11.33 12.31 -1.33
CA PHE A 59 11.07 13.44 -0.42
C PHE A 59 11.90 13.37 0.86
N TYR A 60 12.02 12.18 1.45
CA TYR A 60 12.79 12.00 2.66
C TYR A 60 14.28 12.25 2.44
N ARG A 61 14.86 11.72 1.35
CA ARG A 61 16.30 11.85 1.11
C ARG A 61 16.73 13.29 0.83
N SER A 62 15.84 14.11 0.24
CA SER A 62 16.09 15.53 -0.10
C SER A 62 15.83 16.50 1.05
N SER A 63 15.04 16.09 2.06
CA SER A 63 14.68 16.94 3.20
C SER A 63 15.88 17.25 4.11
N ALA A 64 15.77 18.27 4.97
CA ALA A 64 16.71 18.47 6.07
C ALA A 64 16.64 17.32 7.08
N LEU A 65 17.78 16.97 7.72
CA LEU A 65 17.79 16.02 8.84
C LEU A 65 17.20 16.69 10.07
N GLY A 66 16.23 16.02 10.68
CA GLY A 66 15.57 16.47 11.90
C GLY A 66 15.40 15.32 12.90
N TRP A 67 14.77 15.63 14.01
CA TRP A 67 14.33 14.65 14.99
C TRP A 67 12.81 14.68 15.08
N PRO A 68 12.13 13.52 15.03
CA PRO A 68 12.64 12.14 14.89
C PRO A 68 13.30 11.86 13.53
N LEU A 69 14.23 10.88 13.48
CA LEU A 69 15.09 10.61 12.32
C LEU A 69 14.33 10.25 11.03
N GLY A 70 13.17 9.60 11.13
CA GLY A 70 12.40 9.14 9.99
C GLY A 70 11.31 10.12 9.53
N VAL A 71 11.37 11.40 9.91
CA VAL A 71 10.38 12.40 9.52
C VAL A 71 10.90 13.27 8.37
N THR A 72 10.03 13.55 7.41
CA THR A 72 10.22 14.53 6.34
C THR A 72 9.18 15.63 6.44
N GLN A 73 9.58 16.86 6.15
CA GLN A 73 8.67 18.02 6.07
C GLN A 73 8.38 18.42 4.61
N ALA A 74 8.90 17.66 3.66
CA ALA A 74 8.66 17.92 2.25
C ALA A 74 7.30 17.38 1.76
N VAL A 75 6.68 16.51 2.53
CA VAL A 75 5.34 15.92 2.29
C VAL A 75 4.45 16.26 3.47
N ASN A 76 3.18 16.55 3.22
CA ASN A 76 2.25 17.05 4.23
C ASN A 76 2.82 18.31 4.90
N ALA A 77 3.43 19.18 4.11
CA ALA A 77 3.99 20.44 4.57
C ALA A 77 2.86 21.39 5.04
N PRO A 78 3.09 22.20 6.07
CA PRO A 78 4.32 22.30 6.87
C PRO A 78 4.43 21.25 8.00
N GLN A 79 3.39 20.43 8.26
CA GLN A 79 3.34 19.50 9.39
C GLN A 79 4.36 18.36 9.27
N GLY A 80 4.57 17.87 8.05
CA GLY A 80 5.44 16.74 7.80
C GLY A 80 4.81 15.38 8.07
N VAL A 81 5.51 14.31 7.69
CA VAL A 81 5.07 12.93 7.86
C VAL A 81 6.25 11.99 8.11
N SER A 82 6.00 10.90 8.83
CA SER A 82 7.00 9.83 8.97
C SER A 82 7.04 8.94 7.74
N VAL A 83 8.25 8.60 7.27
CA VAL A 83 8.48 7.62 6.18
C VAL A 83 7.94 6.22 6.50
N ALA A 84 7.58 5.95 7.74
CA ALA A 84 6.84 4.74 8.12
C ALA A 84 5.44 4.70 7.52
N TYR A 85 4.85 5.86 7.25
CA TYR A 85 3.50 5.99 6.71
C TYR A 85 3.46 6.13 5.19
N THR A 86 4.62 6.33 4.55
CA THR A 86 4.80 6.20 3.09
C THR A 86 5.30 4.82 2.68
N ASP A 87 5.40 3.86 3.63
CA ASP A 87 5.92 2.49 3.45
C ASP A 87 7.35 2.40 2.88
N SER A 88 8.15 3.46 3.05
CA SER A 88 9.52 3.56 2.55
C SER A 88 10.55 2.85 3.45
N ILE A 89 10.14 1.88 4.28
CA ILE A 89 10.99 1.08 5.17
C ILE A 89 11.87 1.95 6.07
N PRO A 90 11.35 2.50 7.17
CA PRO A 90 11.98 3.58 7.95
C PRO A 90 13.44 3.34 8.32
N LEU A 91 13.76 2.13 8.77
CA LEU A 91 15.13 1.77 9.16
C LEU A 91 16.09 1.87 7.97
N LEU A 92 15.69 1.39 6.80
CA LEU A 92 16.52 1.47 5.60
C LEU A 92 16.59 2.88 5.04
N ALA A 93 15.49 3.62 5.05
CA ALA A 93 15.48 5.02 4.61
C ALA A 93 16.51 5.83 5.41
N VAL A 94 16.51 5.69 6.75
CA VAL A 94 17.50 6.37 7.62
C VAL A 94 18.92 5.91 7.34
N LEU A 95 19.16 4.60 7.20
CA LEU A 95 20.51 4.05 6.97
C LEU A 95 21.05 4.33 5.56
N CYS A 96 20.18 4.32 4.54
CA CYS A 96 20.58 4.53 3.14
C CYS A 96 20.74 6.01 2.77
N ARG A 97 20.16 6.92 3.56
CA ARG A 97 20.22 8.36 3.27
C ARG A 97 21.65 8.92 3.11
N PRO A 98 22.60 8.68 4.04
CA PRO A 98 23.98 9.15 3.85
C PRO A 98 24.67 8.50 2.65
N LEU A 99 24.33 7.25 2.33
CA LEU A 99 24.86 6.57 1.14
C LEU A 99 24.33 7.20 -0.15
N ALA A 100 23.03 7.47 -0.22
CA ALA A 100 22.41 8.14 -1.37
C ALA A 100 22.99 9.55 -1.56
N ALA A 101 23.24 10.30 -0.49
CA ALA A 101 23.87 11.61 -0.56
C ALA A 101 25.32 11.53 -1.06
N ALA A 102 26.07 10.50 -0.69
CA ALA A 102 27.46 10.31 -1.13
C ALA A 102 27.56 9.86 -2.60
N LEU A 103 26.61 9.05 -3.09
CA LEU A 103 26.59 8.56 -4.47
C LEU A 103 26.04 9.61 -5.45
N GLY A 104 25.12 10.44 -5.00
CA GLY A 104 24.42 11.40 -5.85
C GLY A 104 23.45 10.72 -6.83
N GLY A 105 22.72 11.52 -7.59
CA GLY A 105 21.80 11.03 -8.64
C GLY A 105 20.68 10.13 -8.14
N THR A 106 20.23 9.23 -9.02
CA THR A 106 19.18 8.25 -8.72
C THR A 106 19.70 7.19 -7.77
N PHE A 107 18.94 6.89 -6.73
CA PHE A 107 19.27 5.83 -5.77
C PHE A 107 17.98 5.19 -5.23
N GLN A 108 17.86 3.89 -5.39
CA GLN A 108 16.83 3.06 -4.77
C GLN A 108 17.46 1.86 -4.05
N TYR A 109 16.83 1.41 -2.97
CA TYR A 109 17.26 0.24 -2.18
C TYR A 109 16.23 -0.90 -2.18
N PHE A 110 15.09 -0.71 -2.85
CA PHE A 110 13.97 -1.64 -2.83
C PHE A 110 14.32 -3.00 -3.43
N GLY A 111 15.14 -3.02 -4.49
CA GLY A 111 15.63 -4.26 -5.09
C GLY A 111 16.48 -5.08 -4.14
N TRP A 112 17.48 -4.46 -3.50
CA TRP A 112 18.34 -5.12 -2.52
C TRP A 112 17.56 -5.57 -1.28
N PHE A 113 16.64 -4.75 -0.78
CA PHE A 113 15.79 -5.15 0.33
C PHE A 113 14.98 -6.40 0.01
N THR A 114 14.36 -6.45 -1.17
CA THR A 114 13.56 -7.59 -1.60
C THR A 114 14.42 -8.85 -1.77
N LEU A 115 15.62 -8.74 -2.39
CA LEU A 115 16.59 -9.84 -2.45
C LEU A 115 16.94 -10.38 -1.06
N VAL A 116 17.25 -9.49 -0.11
CA VAL A 116 17.56 -9.86 1.27
C VAL A 116 16.36 -10.54 1.94
N CYS A 117 15.14 -10.06 1.71
CA CYS A 117 13.93 -10.70 2.21
C CYS A 117 13.77 -12.13 1.70
N PHE A 118 13.97 -12.38 0.40
CA PHE A 118 13.92 -13.73 -0.17
C PHE A 118 15.03 -14.63 0.36
N ALA A 119 16.25 -14.13 0.46
CA ALA A 119 17.39 -14.87 1.01
C ALA A 119 17.14 -15.25 2.48
N LEU A 120 16.73 -14.31 3.31
CA LEU A 120 16.43 -14.59 4.73
C LEU A 120 15.20 -15.50 4.89
N GLN A 121 14.19 -15.36 4.03
CA GLN A 121 13.04 -16.26 3.99
C GLN A 121 13.47 -17.71 3.76
N GLY A 122 14.29 -17.96 2.73
CA GLY A 122 14.84 -19.28 2.44
C GLY A 122 15.74 -19.81 3.56
N GLY A 123 16.63 -18.96 4.08
CA GLY A 123 17.56 -19.33 5.16
C GLY A 123 16.85 -19.74 6.45
N PHE A 124 15.92 -18.93 6.95
CA PHE A 124 15.17 -19.23 8.15
C PHE A 124 14.15 -20.35 7.96
N ALA A 125 13.56 -20.48 6.76
CA ALA A 125 12.74 -21.64 6.42
C ALA A 125 13.54 -22.94 6.45
N ALA A 126 14.76 -22.97 5.92
CA ALA A 126 15.64 -24.14 5.97
C ALA A 126 16.00 -24.54 7.42
N LEU A 127 16.29 -23.54 8.27
CA LEU A 127 16.50 -23.79 9.71
C LEU A 127 15.26 -24.35 10.38
N LEU A 128 14.10 -23.77 10.09
CA LEU A 128 12.82 -24.19 10.67
C LEU A 128 12.45 -25.63 10.23
N CYS A 129 12.57 -25.93 8.93
CA CYS A 129 12.39 -27.26 8.37
C CYS A 129 13.39 -28.27 8.97
N GLY A 130 14.65 -27.87 9.14
CA GLY A 130 15.71 -28.69 9.76
C GLY A 130 15.46 -29.07 11.22
N LEU A 131 14.51 -28.41 11.90
CA LEU A 131 14.04 -28.87 13.20
C LEU A 131 13.15 -30.11 13.13
N PHE A 132 12.52 -30.40 11.99
CA PHE A 132 11.51 -31.45 11.84
C PHE A 132 11.91 -32.55 10.85
N ALA A 133 12.95 -32.33 10.04
CA ALA A 133 13.51 -33.31 9.13
C ALA A 133 15.01 -33.51 9.39
N GLU A 134 15.52 -34.74 9.26
CA GLU A 134 16.92 -35.07 9.47
C GLU A 134 17.80 -34.81 8.23
N GLY A 135 17.23 -34.94 7.03
CA GLY A 135 17.91 -34.79 5.77
C GLY A 135 18.13 -33.34 5.34
N LEU A 136 19.32 -33.02 4.81
CA LEU A 136 19.62 -31.70 4.22
C LEU A 136 18.70 -31.42 3.03
N ALA A 137 18.59 -32.38 2.09
CA ALA A 137 17.75 -32.22 0.88
C ALA A 137 16.28 -31.97 1.21
N ALA A 138 15.69 -32.72 2.18
CA ALA A 138 14.31 -32.50 2.59
C ALA A 138 14.12 -31.12 3.21
N SER A 139 15.06 -30.65 4.05
CA SER A 139 14.97 -29.32 4.66
C SER A 139 15.07 -28.19 3.61
N LEU A 140 15.89 -28.38 2.59
CA LEU A 140 16.04 -27.41 1.49
C LEU A 140 14.81 -27.43 0.56
N ALA A 141 14.28 -28.61 0.22
CA ALA A 141 13.03 -28.71 -0.55
C ALA A 141 11.85 -28.03 0.17
N GLY A 142 11.76 -28.24 1.52
CA GLY A 142 10.79 -27.50 2.34
C GLY A 142 11.03 -25.98 2.28
N SER A 143 12.27 -25.52 2.41
CA SER A 143 12.57 -24.09 2.42
C SER A 143 12.21 -23.41 1.09
N LEU A 144 12.30 -24.11 -0.03
CA LEU A 144 11.90 -23.60 -1.33
C LEU A 144 10.40 -23.28 -1.40
N VAL A 145 9.55 -24.11 -0.75
CA VAL A 145 8.10 -23.82 -0.64
C VAL A 145 7.82 -22.52 0.11
N PHE A 146 8.61 -22.25 1.15
CA PHE A 146 8.48 -20.98 1.90
C PHE A 146 9.02 -19.79 1.10
N ALA A 147 10.12 -19.95 0.37
CA ALA A 147 10.72 -18.89 -0.42
C ALA A 147 9.86 -18.52 -1.65
N ALA A 148 9.12 -19.49 -2.20
CA ALA A 148 8.16 -19.30 -3.29
C ALA A 148 6.71 -19.24 -2.80
N SER A 149 6.48 -18.88 -1.54
CA SER A 149 5.11 -18.82 -1.01
C SER A 149 4.29 -17.70 -1.68
N PRO A 150 3.03 -17.98 -2.05
CA PRO A 150 2.14 -16.99 -2.69
C PRO A 150 2.07 -15.65 -1.96
N ILE A 151 1.96 -15.68 -0.62
CA ILE A 151 1.85 -14.45 0.18
C ILE A 151 3.13 -13.59 0.18
N LEU A 152 4.32 -14.20 0.02
CA LEU A 152 5.58 -13.44 -0.14
C LEU A 152 5.65 -12.81 -1.52
N LEU A 153 5.37 -13.58 -2.57
CA LEU A 153 5.34 -13.12 -3.94
C LEU A 153 4.34 -11.98 -4.13
N GLU A 154 3.17 -12.05 -3.48
CA GLU A 154 2.13 -11.02 -3.55
C GLU A 154 2.56 -9.67 -2.96
N ARG A 155 3.53 -9.67 -2.03
CA ARG A 155 4.01 -8.44 -1.38
C ARG A 155 5.30 -7.89 -1.97
N ALA A 156 6.07 -8.71 -2.69
CA ALA A 156 7.32 -8.27 -3.30
C ALA A 156 7.07 -7.16 -4.33
N PHE A 157 7.73 -6.02 -4.16
CA PHE A 157 7.63 -4.80 -4.99
C PHE A 157 6.24 -4.15 -5.06
N ARG A 158 5.24 -4.73 -4.41
CA ARG A 158 3.92 -4.13 -4.22
C ARG A 158 3.86 -3.41 -2.87
N HIS A 159 3.79 -4.13 -1.77
CA HIS A 159 3.98 -3.62 -0.42
C HIS A 159 5.35 -4.09 0.07
N THR A 160 6.41 -3.47 -0.43
CA THR A 160 7.79 -4.00 -0.36
C THR A 160 8.23 -4.29 1.08
N SER A 161 7.92 -3.40 2.02
CA SER A 161 8.21 -3.57 3.45
C SER A 161 7.58 -4.85 4.05
N LEU A 162 6.40 -5.26 3.56
CA LEU A 162 5.70 -6.49 3.95
C LEU A 162 6.30 -7.76 3.34
N GLY A 163 7.26 -7.65 2.42
CA GLY A 163 8.08 -8.77 1.95
C GLY A 163 9.00 -9.34 3.05
N ALA A 164 9.19 -8.64 4.17
CA ALA A 164 10.01 -9.11 5.29
C ALA A 164 9.35 -10.22 6.13
N GLN A 165 8.64 -11.15 5.51
CA GLN A 165 7.92 -12.23 6.20
C GLN A 165 8.86 -13.23 6.91
N TRP A 166 10.15 -13.23 6.56
CA TRP A 166 11.19 -13.95 7.30
C TRP A 166 11.23 -13.61 8.80
N LEU A 167 10.76 -12.43 9.20
CA LEU A 167 10.62 -12.03 10.61
C LEU A 167 9.71 -12.98 11.39
N VAL A 168 8.60 -13.40 10.78
CA VAL A 168 7.69 -14.40 11.34
C VAL A 168 8.38 -15.76 11.45
N LEU A 169 9.15 -16.17 10.42
CA LEU A 169 9.88 -17.44 10.45
C LEU A 169 10.95 -17.46 11.54
N VAL A 170 11.66 -16.35 11.76
CA VAL A 170 12.62 -16.22 12.88
C VAL A 170 11.90 -16.37 14.22
N ALA A 171 10.77 -15.71 14.41
CA ALA A 171 10.00 -15.81 15.65
C ALA A 171 9.56 -17.26 15.90
N LEU A 172 9.03 -17.95 14.89
CA LEU A 172 8.65 -19.36 14.98
C LEU A 172 9.87 -20.28 15.24
N TYR A 173 10.99 -20.04 14.54
CA TYR A 173 12.23 -20.80 14.77
C TYR A 173 12.71 -20.64 16.21
N CYS A 174 12.79 -19.43 16.70
CA CYS A 174 13.19 -19.14 18.09
C CYS A 174 12.22 -19.78 19.10
N TYR A 175 10.91 -19.73 18.84
CA TYR A 175 9.89 -20.39 19.67
C TYR A 175 10.19 -21.89 19.79
N PHE A 176 10.33 -22.62 18.68
CA PHE A 176 10.57 -24.07 18.71
C PHE A 176 11.91 -24.43 19.34
N VAL A 177 12.98 -23.65 19.07
CA VAL A 177 14.31 -23.87 19.70
C VAL A 177 14.25 -23.64 21.21
N CYS A 178 13.66 -22.52 21.66
CA CYS A 178 13.52 -22.24 23.09
C CYS A 178 12.67 -23.29 23.82
N ARG A 179 11.57 -23.74 23.18
CA ARG A 179 10.74 -24.82 23.72
C ARG A 179 11.50 -26.13 23.90
N ARG A 180 12.34 -26.52 22.92
CA ARG A 180 13.20 -27.73 23.01
C ARG A 180 14.25 -27.61 24.11
N GLN A 181 14.77 -26.39 24.34
CA GLN A 181 15.82 -26.12 25.33
C GLN A 181 15.25 -25.70 26.69
N SER A 182 13.93 -25.68 26.87
CA SER A 182 13.27 -25.18 28.09
C SER A 182 13.70 -23.78 28.49
N ARG A 183 13.94 -22.89 27.51
CA ARG A 183 14.25 -21.47 27.68
C ARG A 183 13.00 -20.63 27.44
N PHE A 184 12.88 -19.49 28.13
CA PHE A 184 11.75 -18.57 27.96
C PHE A 184 12.01 -17.52 26.86
N ALA A 185 13.24 -17.26 26.51
CA ALA A 185 13.60 -16.25 25.56
C ALA A 185 14.93 -16.56 24.84
N SER A 186 15.15 -15.88 23.73
CA SER A 186 16.42 -15.86 23.00
C SER A 186 16.79 -14.44 22.63
N ARG A 187 18.09 -14.19 22.41
CA ARG A 187 18.56 -12.92 21.86
C ARG A 187 17.90 -12.62 20.49
N GLY A 188 17.67 -13.68 19.68
CA GLY A 188 17.00 -13.56 18.39
C GLY A 188 15.59 -12.97 18.52
N LEU A 189 14.76 -13.46 19.44
CA LEU A 189 13.42 -12.90 19.67
C LEU A 189 13.48 -11.45 20.16
N PHE A 190 14.43 -11.14 21.06
CA PHE A 190 14.60 -9.76 21.55
C PHE A 190 14.89 -8.79 20.41
N VAL A 191 15.87 -9.13 19.56
CA VAL A 191 16.31 -8.28 18.44
C VAL A 191 15.20 -8.16 17.38
N ILE A 192 14.57 -9.27 17.01
CA ILE A 192 13.52 -9.26 15.97
C ILE A 192 12.33 -8.39 16.37
N ASN A 193 11.84 -8.53 17.59
CA ASN A 193 10.71 -7.73 18.07
C ASN A 193 11.00 -6.21 18.07
N ILE A 194 12.28 -5.81 18.20
CA ILE A 194 12.67 -4.41 18.08
C ILE A 194 12.78 -4.00 16.60
N LEU A 195 13.40 -4.83 15.76
CA LEU A 195 13.63 -4.50 14.36
C LEU A 195 12.35 -4.40 13.53
N VAL A 196 11.30 -5.15 13.89
CA VAL A 196 10.02 -5.13 13.13
C VAL A 196 9.44 -3.74 13.00
N VAL A 197 9.59 -2.87 14.02
CA VAL A 197 9.06 -1.51 14.00
C VAL A 197 9.77 -0.61 12.97
N GLY A 198 11.04 -0.90 12.71
CA GLY A 198 11.83 -0.18 11.70
C GLY A 198 11.60 -0.69 10.26
N ILE A 199 10.91 -1.82 10.11
CA ILE A 199 10.60 -2.40 8.80
C ILE A 199 9.13 -2.13 8.47
N HIS A 200 8.20 -2.72 9.24
CA HIS A 200 6.77 -2.46 9.08
C HIS A 200 5.98 -2.83 10.35
N PRO A 201 5.11 -1.93 10.86
CA PRO A 201 4.39 -2.13 12.13
C PRO A 201 3.48 -3.37 12.19
N TYR A 202 2.99 -3.88 11.05
CA TYR A 202 2.15 -5.10 11.01
C TYR A 202 2.87 -6.36 11.53
N PHE A 203 4.19 -6.41 11.50
CA PHE A 203 4.93 -7.54 12.09
C PHE A 203 4.96 -7.51 13.62
N LEU A 204 4.67 -6.36 14.27
CA LEU A 204 4.61 -6.27 15.74
C LEU A 204 3.63 -7.30 16.34
N PRO A 205 2.33 -7.25 16.04
CA PRO A 205 1.39 -8.20 16.62
C PRO A 205 1.71 -9.65 16.28
N MET A 206 2.30 -9.92 15.10
CA MET A 206 2.63 -11.29 14.68
C MET A 206 3.79 -11.87 15.50
N THR A 207 4.92 -11.14 15.63
CA THR A 207 6.10 -11.62 16.35
C THR A 207 5.91 -11.58 17.86
N TYR A 208 5.20 -10.56 18.38
CA TYR A 208 4.85 -10.48 19.80
C TYR A 208 3.84 -11.56 20.22
N ALA A 209 2.89 -11.95 19.38
CA ALA A 209 1.98 -13.07 19.66
C ALA A 209 2.75 -14.38 19.84
N VAL A 210 3.71 -14.69 18.95
CA VAL A 210 4.58 -15.85 19.07
C VAL A 210 5.47 -15.77 20.32
N THR A 211 6.01 -14.59 20.61
CA THR A 211 6.81 -14.34 21.82
C THR A 211 5.97 -14.55 23.07
N LEU A 212 4.76 -13.97 23.12
CA LEU A 212 3.82 -14.13 24.25
C LEU A 212 3.48 -15.60 24.48
N ALA A 213 3.22 -16.37 23.42
CA ALA A 213 2.96 -17.81 23.52
C ALA A 213 4.13 -18.54 24.22
N LEU A 214 5.38 -18.23 23.82
CA LEU A 214 6.57 -18.82 24.45
C LEU A 214 6.68 -18.46 25.94
N LEU A 215 6.49 -17.17 26.25
CA LEU A 215 6.61 -16.66 27.62
C LEU A 215 5.53 -17.25 28.54
N LEU A 216 4.28 -17.34 28.07
CA LEU A 216 3.17 -17.94 28.81
C LEU A 216 3.39 -19.42 29.08
N GLU A 217 3.77 -20.20 28.05
CA GLU A 217 4.03 -21.63 28.23
C GLU A 217 5.20 -21.89 29.21
N TYR A 218 6.24 -21.05 29.16
CA TYR A 218 7.34 -21.12 30.13
C TYR A 218 6.87 -20.75 31.54
N ALA A 219 6.17 -19.61 31.69
CA ALA A 219 5.72 -19.11 32.98
C ALA A 219 4.80 -20.11 33.71
N VAL A 220 3.85 -20.69 32.98
CA VAL A 220 2.94 -21.70 33.52
C VAL A 220 3.71 -22.97 33.91
N LYS A 221 4.59 -23.47 33.03
CA LYS A 221 5.34 -24.72 33.27
C LYS A 221 6.34 -24.60 34.42
N GLN A 222 7.06 -23.47 34.53
CA GLN A 222 8.11 -23.24 35.52
C GLN A 222 7.58 -22.49 36.76
N ARG A 223 6.32 -22.04 36.76
CA ARG A 223 5.74 -21.18 37.80
C ARG A 223 6.56 -19.90 38.05
N GLN A 224 7.19 -19.36 37.01
CA GLN A 224 8.05 -18.16 37.05
C GLN A 224 7.49 -17.10 36.13
N TRP A 225 6.90 -16.05 36.69
CA TRP A 225 6.25 -14.99 35.93
C TRP A 225 7.13 -13.74 35.77
N LEU A 226 7.95 -13.44 36.77
CA LEU A 226 8.69 -12.17 36.81
C LEU A 226 9.69 -12.02 35.66
N ARG A 227 10.52 -13.04 35.39
CA ARG A 227 11.52 -12.98 34.31
C ARG A 227 10.90 -12.85 32.92
N PRO A 228 9.88 -13.64 32.54
CA PRO A 228 9.13 -13.42 31.31
C PRO A 228 8.51 -12.03 31.20
N ALA A 229 7.90 -11.51 32.30
CA ALA A 229 7.32 -10.17 32.32
C ALA A 229 8.36 -9.06 32.12
N LEU A 230 9.52 -9.16 32.80
CA LEU A 230 10.64 -8.21 32.63
C LEU A 230 11.21 -8.24 31.21
N PHE A 231 11.33 -9.45 30.61
CA PHE A 231 11.76 -9.59 29.22
C PHE A 231 10.77 -8.91 28.28
N LEU A 232 9.48 -9.15 28.44
CA LEU A 232 8.43 -8.57 27.61
C LEU A 232 8.41 -7.04 27.75
N GLY A 233 8.41 -6.53 28.99
CA GLY A 233 8.39 -5.10 29.28
C GLY A 233 9.63 -4.36 28.75
N GLY A 234 10.83 -4.94 28.96
CA GLY A 234 12.06 -4.38 28.40
C GLY A 234 12.11 -4.40 26.88
N ASN A 235 11.59 -5.49 26.28
CA ASN A 235 11.51 -5.58 24.83
C ASN A 235 10.51 -4.55 24.24
N MET A 236 9.32 -4.40 24.85
CA MET A 236 8.34 -3.38 24.43
C MET A 236 8.89 -1.96 24.57
N LEU A 237 9.62 -1.68 25.65
CA LEU A 237 10.25 -0.38 25.85
C LEU A 237 11.28 -0.06 24.76
N CYS A 238 12.16 -1.02 24.44
CA CYS A 238 13.15 -0.83 23.37
C CYS A 238 12.49 -0.68 22.00
N THR A 239 11.41 -1.44 21.74
CA THR A 239 10.62 -1.33 20.51
C THR A 239 9.95 0.05 20.39
N ALA A 240 9.36 0.54 21.48
CA ALA A 240 8.75 1.88 21.53
C ALA A 240 9.78 2.98 21.35
N ALA A 241 10.98 2.83 21.97
CA ALA A 241 12.08 3.78 21.82
C ALA A 241 12.58 3.87 20.36
N LEU A 242 12.76 2.72 19.68
CA LEU A 242 13.12 2.71 18.27
C LEU A 242 11.99 3.30 17.40
N GLY A 243 10.75 2.94 17.66
CA GLY A 243 9.60 3.49 16.94
C GLY A 243 9.49 5.00 17.07
N TRP A 244 9.70 5.53 18.28
CA TRP A 244 9.76 6.97 18.52
C TRP A 244 10.93 7.62 17.77
N ALA A 245 12.12 7.05 17.83
CA ALA A 245 13.30 7.56 17.13
C ALA A 245 13.10 7.58 15.60
N LEU A 246 12.34 6.63 15.04
CA LEU A 246 12.00 6.55 13.62
C LEU A 246 10.74 7.36 13.24
N GLY A 247 10.11 8.04 14.21
CA GLY A 247 8.97 8.92 13.94
C GLY A 247 7.61 8.23 13.84
N LEU A 248 7.46 6.96 14.28
CA LEU A 248 6.16 6.29 14.24
C LEU A 248 5.07 6.93 15.14
N LEU A 249 5.50 7.75 16.10
CA LEU A 249 4.58 8.49 16.98
C LEU A 249 4.43 9.96 16.56
N TYR A 250 5.06 10.35 15.45
CA TYR A 250 4.99 11.72 14.93
C TYR A 250 3.69 11.91 14.16
N GLY A 251 2.99 13.03 14.41
CA GLY A 251 1.75 13.36 13.71
C GLY A 251 0.65 12.29 13.87
N THR A 252 0.63 11.58 15.01
CA THR A 252 -0.30 10.46 15.27
C THR A 252 -1.74 10.89 15.52
N ALA A 253 -2.07 12.14 15.25
CA ALA A 253 -3.45 12.55 15.26
C ALA A 253 -4.21 11.78 14.18
N THR A 254 -5.23 11.20 14.54
CA THR A 254 -6.56 10.95 13.97
C THR A 254 -6.73 10.62 12.49
N SER A 255 -5.68 10.47 11.69
CA SER A 255 -5.86 10.11 10.29
C SER A 255 -6.50 8.74 10.12
N GLY A 256 -7.49 8.68 9.28
CA GLY A 256 -8.29 7.52 9.00
C GLY A 256 -9.41 7.36 9.99
N GLY A 257 -10.24 8.37 10.13
CA GLY A 257 -11.54 8.30 10.81
C GLY A 257 -12.48 7.25 10.24
N GLN A 258 -12.12 6.64 9.10
CA GLN A 258 -12.84 5.51 8.54
C GLN A 258 -12.59 4.26 9.40
N ALA A 259 -13.65 3.75 9.99
CA ALA A 259 -13.67 2.48 10.71
C ALA A 259 -13.52 1.32 9.71
N LEU A 260 -12.29 1.11 9.21
CA LEU A 260 -11.99 0.12 8.16
C LEU A 260 -11.78 -1.31 8.70
N TYR A 261 -11.90 -1.54 10.01
CA TYR A 261 -11.88 -2.91 10.53
C TYR A 261 -13.04 -3.72 9.95
N GLY A 262 -12.73 -4.81 9.29
CA GLY A 262 -13.69 -5.62 8.55
C GLY A 262 -13.65 -5.45 7.04
N TYR A 263 -13.22 -4.29 6.51
CA TYR A 263 -13.12 -4.07 5.08
C TYR A 263 -12.00 -4.92 4.43
N PHE A 264 -10.80 -4.91 4.99
CA PHE A 264 -9.66 -5.71 4.54
C PHE A 264 -9.58 -7.05 5.31
N ALA A 265 -10.72 -7.68 5.55
CA ALA A 265 -10.83 -8.93 6.27
C ALA A 265 -10.45 -10.13 5.42
N MET A 266 -10.01 -11.19 6.08
CA MET A 266 -9.72 -12.47 5.44
C MET A 266 -11.02 -13.19 5.09
N ASN A 267 -11.23 -13.44 3.80
CA ASN A 267 -12.31 -14.25 3.29
C ASN A 267 -12.15 -15.73 3.73
N LEU A 268 -13.22 -16.41 4.10
CA LEU A 268 -13.16 -17.81 4.55
C LEU A 268 -12.61 -18.78 3.49
N ASN A 269 -12.74 -18.44 2.21
CA ASN A 269 -12.14 -19.20 1.10
C ASN A 269 -10.71 -18.73 0.72
N ALA A 270 -10.10 -17.78 1.45
CA ALA A 270 -8.78 -17.24 1.14
C ALA A 270 -7.68 -18.30 1.03
N LEU A 271 -7.78 -19.41 1.77
CA LEU A 271 -6.76 -20.47 1.78
C LEU A 271 -6.66 -21.23 0.44
N TRP A 272 -7.74 -21.26 -0.33
CA TRP A 272 -7.80 -21.95 -1.64
C TRP A 272 -8.25 -21.03 -2.79
N ASN A 273 -8.39 -19.74 -2.54
CA ASN A 273 -8.61 -18.74 -3.59
C ASN A 273 -7.25 -18.26 -4.14
N PRO A 274 -6.88 -18.59 -5.39
CA PRO A 274 -5.60 -18.22 -5.96
C PRO A 274 -5.57 -16.82 -6.59
N ALA A 275 -6.66 -16.05 -6.48
CA ALA A 275 -6.76 -14.73 -7.07
C ALA A 275 -5.91 -13.71 -6.30
N GLY A 276 -4.81 -13.26 -6.90
CA GLY A 276 -4.03 -12.12 -6.46
C GLY A 276 -4.57 -10.81 -7.04
N VAL A 277 -3.87 -9.69 -6.79
CA VAL A 277 -4.25 -8.39 -7.35
C VAL A 277 -3.95 -8.30 -8.84
N ASN A 278 -4.67 -7.41 -9.52
CA ASN A 278 -4.48 -7.06 -10.93
C ASN A 278 -4.42 -8.29 -11.87
N GLY A 279 -5.27 -9.29 -11.60
CA GLY A 279 -5.41 -10.47 -12.44
C GLY A 279 -4.29 -11.51 -12.27
N VAL A 280 -3.38 -11.36 -11.31
CA VAL A 280 -2.37 -12.39 -11.03
C VAL A 280 -3.04 -13.65 -10.49
N LEU A 281 -2.85 -14.78 -11.18
CA LEU A 281 -3.41 -16.06 -10.77
C LEU A 281 -2.30 -16.99 -10.24
N TYR A 282 -2.43 -17.35 -8.95
CA TYR A 282 -1.43 -18.16 -8.24
C TYR A 282 -1.61 -19.68 -8.37
N SER A 283 -2.54 -20.17 -9.18
CA SER A 283 -2.73 -21.60 -9.39
C SER A 283 -2.90 -21.94 -10.86
N ARG A 284 -2.28 -23.08 -11.26
CA ARG A 284 -2.55 -23.71 -12.57
C ARG A 284 -3.90 -24.42 -12.62
N LEU A 285 -4.39 -24.88 -11.47
CA LEU A 285 -5.53 -25.76 -11.41
C LEU A 285 -6.78 -25.10 -10.85
N LEU A 286 -6.64 -24.31 -9.79
CA LEU A 286 -7.77 -23.67 -9.12
C LEU A 286 -8.12 -22.36 -9.81
N PRO A 287 -9.41 -22.15 -10.14
CA PRO A 287 -9.87 -20.88 -10.69
C PRO A 287 -9.91 -19.79 -9.62
N ALA A 288 -9.79 -18.53 -10.06
CA ALA A 288 -10.08 -17.37 -9.23
C ALA A 288 -11.51 -17.44 -8.67
N GLN A 289 -11.67 -17.04 -7.43
CA GLN A 289 -12.96 -17.00 -6.74
C GLN A 289 -13.33 -15.56 -6.40
N ASN A 290 -14.62 -15.31 -6.23
CA ASN A 290 -15.13 -13.99 -5.94
C ASN A 290 -14.67 -13.49 -4.55
N GLN A 291 -14.51 -12.18 -4.47
CA GLN A 291 -14.11 -11.46 -3.25
C GLN A 291 -15.04 -10.25 -3.06
N VAL A 292 -15.15 -9.76 -1.83
CA VAL A 292 -15.94 -8.58 -1.47
C VAL A 292 -14.99 -7.48 -1.02
N GLY A 293 -15.19 -6.25 -1.47
CA GLY A 293 -14.45 -5.08 -1.02
C GLY A 293 -12.95 -5.28 -0.96
N GLY A 294 -12.35 -5.00 0.20
CA GLY A 294 -10.90 -5.10 0.44
C GLY A 294 -10.34 -6.50 0.70
N ASN A 295 -11.13 -7.59 0.53
CA ASN A 295 -10.63 -8.96 0.81
C ASN A 295 -9.37 -9.35 0.02
N TYR A 296 -9.12 -8.71 -1.13
CA TYR A 296 -7.90 -8.92 -1.94
C TYR A 296 -6.61 -8.66 -1.14
N ASP A 297 -6.64 -7.74 -0.20
CA ASP A 297 -5.47 -7.42 0.63
C ASP A 297 -5.17 -8.49 1.69
N ALA A 298 -6.15 -9.31 2.03
CA ALA A 298 -6.04 -10.46 2.93
C ALA A 298 -5.68 -11.77 2.22
N PHE A 299 -5.05 -11.68 1.04
CA PHE A 299 -4.63 -12.83 0.24
C PHE A 299 -3.83 -13.84 1.07
N ALA A 300 -4.28 -15.11 1.08
CA ALA A 300 -3.70 -16.17 1.91
C ALA A 300 -3.70 -17.55 1.23
N TYR A 301 -3.65 -17.60 -0.10
CA TYR A 301 -3.60 -18.84 -0.86
C TYR A 301 -2.42 -19.72 -0.42
N LEU A 302 -2.72 -20.94 0.02
CA LEU A 302 -1.70 -21.88 0.51
C LEU A 302 -0.87 -22.52 -0.58
N GLY A 303 -1.43 -22.66 -1.79
CA GLY A 303 -0.88 -23.46 -2.88
C GLY A 303 -1.32 -24.91 -2.82
N LEU A 304 -1.42 -25.53 -3.98
CA LEU A 304 -1.96 -26.90 -4.14
C LEU A 304 -1.13 -27.94 -3.39
N GLY A 305 0.19 -27.77 -3.33
CA GLY A 305 1.07 -28.66 -2.56
C GLY A 305 0.69 -28.71 -1.08
N VAL A 306 0.50 -27.55 -0.44
CA VAL A 306 0.10 -27.47 0.97
C VAL A 306 -1.32 -28.00 1.15
N LEU A 307 -2.26 -27.59 0.28
CA LEU A 307 -3.66 -28.02 0.32
C LEU A 307 -3.80 -29.54 0.20
N ALA A 308 -3.03 -30.19 -0.67
CA ALA A 308 -3.03 -31.65 -0.82
C ALA A 308 -2.33 -32.37 0.33
N ALA A 309 -1.27 -31.77 0.91
CA ALA A 309 -0.53 -32.37 2.00
C ALA A 309 -1.31 -32.38 3.35
N LEU A 310 -2.05 -31.31 3.64
CA LEU A 310 -2.75 -31.16 4.93
C LEU A 310 -3.70 -32.32 5.25
N PRO A 311 -4.62 -32.79 4.35
CA PRO A 311 -5.48 -33.93 4.61
C PRO A 311 -4.67 -35.23 4.88
N VAL A 312 -3.60 -35.46 4.10
CA VAL A 312 -2.72 -36.63 4.31
C VAL A 312 -2.10 -36.59 5.71
N VAL A 313 -1.62 -35.44 6.14
CA VAL A 313 -1.03 -35.25 7.47
C VAL A 313 -2.06 -35.39 8.58
N VAL A 314 -3.26 -34.83 8.41
CA VAL A 314 -4.36 -34.98 9.39
C VAL A 314 -4.70 -36.44 9.59
N VAL A 315 -4.84 -37.24 8.53
CA VAL A 315 -5.15 -38.66 8.62
C VAL A 315 -4.01 -39.46 9.25
N SER A 316 -2.77 -39.24 8.75
CA SER A 316 -1.59 -40.01 9.20
C SER A 316 -1.14 -39.65 10.60
N ALA A 317 -1.25 -38.40 11.01
CA ALA A 317 -0.81 -37.88 12.30
C ALA A 317 -1.95 -37.72 13.32
N ARG A 318 -3.18 -38.18 13.04
CA ARG A 318 -4.38 -37.94 13.87
C ARG A 318 -4.20 -38.19 15.37
N ARG A 319 -3.41 -39.22 15.75
CA ARG A 319 -3.13 -39.56 17.15
C ARG A 319 -2.16 -38.57 17.82
N HIS A 320 -1.42 -37.79 17.05
CA HIS A 320 -0.40 -36.85 17.53
C HIS A 320 -0.89 -35.39 17.54
N ILE A 321 -2.02 -35.09 16.91
CA ILE A 321 -2.54 -33.71 16.79
C ILE A 321 -2.91 -33.18 18.19
N LEU A 322 -3.76 -33.87 18.93
CA LEU A 322 -4.18 -33.39 20.25
C LEU A 322 -3.02 -33.28 21.26
N PRO A 323 -2.08 -34.24 21.35
CA PRO A 323 -0.85 -34.04 22.12
C PRO A 323 -0.02 -32.83 21.70
N ALA A 324 0.08 -32.56 20.40
CA ALA A 324 0.80 -31.38 19.89
C ALA A 324 0.08 -30.06 20.28
N VAL A 325 -1.24 -29.99 20.14
CA VAL A 325 -2.05 -28.84 20.57
C VAL A 325 -1.88 -28.60 22.07
N ARG A 326 -1.99 -29.65 22.90
CA ARG A 326 -1.78 -29.54 24.35
C ARG A 326 -0.36 -29.10 24.71
N ARG A 327 0.64 -29.56 23.96
CA ARG A 327 2.05 -29.17 24.16
C ARG A 327 2.34 -27.72 23.80
N HIS A 328 1.68 -27.18 22.78
CA HIS A 328 1.84 -25.85 22.24
C HIS A 328 0.56 -25.01 22.41
N TRP A 329 -0.11 -25.18 23.56
CA TRP A 329 -1.45 -24.63 23.79
C TRP A 329 -1.52 -23.11 23.63
N ALA A 330 -0.50 -22.38 24.14
CA ALA A 330 -0.52 -20.92 24.05
C ALA A 330 -0.26 -20.45 22.60
N LEU A 331 0.60 -21.15 21.84
CA LEU A 331 0.77 -20.86 20.42
C LEU A 331 -0.55 -21.11 19.65
N CYS A 332 -1.25 -22.20 19.94
CA CYS A 332 -2.55 -22.46 19.32
C CYS A 332 -3.59 -21.39 19.72
N ALA A 333 -3.59 -20.94 20.97
CA ALA A 333 -4.50 -19.90 21.43
C ALA A 333 -4.22 -18.54 20.73
N VAL A 334 -2.96 -18.10 20.66
CA VAL A 334 -2.65 -16.85 19.96
C VAL A 334 -2.93 -16.95 18.45
N CYS A 335 -2.71 -18.13 17.83
CA CYS A 335 -3.09 -18.37 16.44
C CYS A 335 -4.60 -18.27 16.23
N ALA A 336 -5.40 -18.80 17.15
CA ALA A 336 -6.87 -18.67 17.09
C ALA A 336 -7.30 -17.20 17.20
N VAL A 337 -6.68 -16.42 18.10
CA VAL A 337 -6.95 -14.97 18.24
C VAL A 337 -6.56 -14.23 16.96
N LEU A 338 -5.36 -14.50 16.40
CA LEU A 338 -4.93 -13.85 15.16
C LEU A 338 -5.85 -14.21 13.97
N THR A 339 -6.33 -15.47 13.90
CA THR A 339 -7.29 -15.90 12.87
C THR A 339 -8.63 -15.19 13.05
N ALA A 340 -9.16 -15.13 14.27
CA ALA A 340 -10.41 -14.43 14.56
C ALA A 340 -10.30 -12.93 14.20
N PHE A 341 -9.17 -12.30 14.51
CA PHE A 341 -8.92 -10.91 14.13
C PHE A 341 -8.83 -10.74 12.61
N ALA A 342 -8.19 -11.68 11.92
CA ALA A 342 -8.03 -11.64 10.47
C ALA A 342 -9.37 -11.81 9.72
N VAL A 343 -10.23 -12.71 10.19
CA VAL A 343 -11.60 -12.90 9.65
C VAL A 343 -12.50 -11.71 9.97
N SER A 344 -12.23 -11.02 11.09
CA SER A 344 -12.95 -9.85 11.59
C SER A 344 -14.40 -10.11 12.02
N ASN A 345 -15.12 -9.01 12.26
CA ASN A 345 -16.55 -9.02 12.55
C ASN A 345 -17.44 -9.07 11.29
N VAL A 346 -16.86 -8.83 10.10
CA VAL A 346 -17.53 -8.95 8.80
C VAL A 346 -17.06 -10.24 8.14
N ILE A 347 -17.83 -11.30 8.31
CA ILE A 347 -17.48 -12.65 7.84
C ILE A 347 -17.93 -12.80 6.39
N THR A 348 -16.98 -13.01 5.48
CA THR A 348 -17.21 -13.11 4.04
C THR A 348 -16.77 -14.45 3.48
N ALA A 349 -17.43 -14.93 2.43
CA ALA A 349 -17.02 -16.10 1.66
C ALA A 349 -17.47 -15.96 0.20
N ASN A 350 -16.57 -16.22 -0.74
CA ASN A 350 -16.85 -16.29 -2.18
C ASN A 350 -17.73 -15.13 -2.72
N GLY A 351 -17.38 -13.90 -2.38
CA GLY A 351 -18.09 -12.71 -2.86
C GLY A 351 -19.39 -12.37 -2.10
N VAL A 352 -19.66 -13.04 -0.99
CA VAL A 352 -20.87 -12.80 -0.18
C VAL A 352 -20.49 -12.51 1.28
N THR A 353 -21.14 -11.53 1.88
CA THR A 353 -21.10 -11.31 3.34
C THR A 353 -22.06 -12.27 4.00
N LEU A 354 -21.53 -13.24 4.76
CA LEU A 354 -22.30 -14.26 5.46
C LEU A 354 -22.91 -13.74 6.77
N ALA A 355 -22.16 -12.93 7.50
CA ALA A 355 -22.60 -12.36 8.76
C ALA A 355 -21.79 -11.11 9.12
N THR A 356 -22.45 -10.17 9.80
CA THR A 356 -21.78 -9.04 10.44
C THR A 356 -22.08 -9.08 11.93
N LEU A 357 -21.05 -9.31 12.74
CA LEU A 357 -21.17 -9.32 14.20
C LEU A 357 -21.13 -7.88 14.73
N PRO A 358 -22.12 -7.45 15.51
CA PRO A 358 -22.10 -6.09 16.07
C PRO A 358 -20.97 -5.97 17.08
N LEU A 359 -20.06 -5.01 16.85
CA LEU A 359 -19.03 -4.61 17.80
C LEU A 359 -19.26 -3.18 18.25
N PRO A 360 -18.97 -2.84 19.53
CA PRO A 360 -18.97 -1.45 19.97
C PRO A 360 -18.03 -0.59 19.13
N ALA A 361 -18.43 0.64 18.82
CA ALA A 361 -17.63 1.57 17.99
C ALA A 361 -16.21 1.79 18.52
N SER A 362 -16.02 1.78 19.85
CA SER A 362 -14.71 1.87 20.49
C SER A 362 -13.77 0.71 20.14
N PHE A 363 -14.32 -0.51 20.01
CA PHE A 363 -13.54 -1.69 19.56
C PHE A 363 -13.21 -1.60 18.08
N ILE A 364 -14.17 -1.17 17.24
CA ILE A 364 -13.93 -0.97 15.81
C ILE A 364 -12.82 0.05 15.61
N LYS A 365 -12.88 1.21 16.29
CA LYS A 365 -11.83 2.23 16.26
C LYS A 365 -10.47 1.70 16.72
N LEU A 366 -10.41 0.95 17.81
CA LEU A 366 -9.17 0.33 18.32
C LEU A 366 -8.59 -0.67 17.32
N PHE A 367 -9.42 -1.54 16.74
CA PHE A 367 -8.98 -2.58 15.82
C PHE A 367 -8.60 -2.01 14.44
N SER A 368 -9.19 -0.87 14.04
CA SER A 368 -8.84 -0.14 12.82
C SER A 368 -7.41 0.43 12.82
N VAL A 369 -6.71 0.40 13.95
CA VAL A 369 -5.25 0.63 13.99
C VAL A 369 -4.52 -0.34 13.05
N PHE A 370 -5.03 -1.57 12.91
CA PHE A 370 -4.59 -2.57 11.93
C PHE A 370 -5.70 -2.78 10.90
N ARG A 371 -6.00 -1.74 10.07
CA ARG A 371 -7.10 -1.76 9.09
C ARG A 371 -7.07 -3.01 8.18
N SER A 372 -5.89 -3.44 7.74
CA SER A 372 -5.67 -4.65 6.94
C SER A 372 -5.49 -5.88 7.85
N GLY A 373 -6.52 -6.19 8.65
CA GLY A 373 -6.49 -7.24 9.67
C GLY A 373 -6.18 -8.63 9.12
N GLY A 374 -6.56 -8.92 7.87
CA GLY A 374 -6.32 -10.21 7.22
C GLY A 374 -4.85 -10.63 7.19
N ARG A 375 -3.92 -9.67 7.15
CA ARG A 375 -2.46 -9.92 7.19
C ARG A 375 -2.01 -10.62 8.49
N LEU A 376 -2.74 -10.46 9.59
CA LEU A 376 -2.39 -11.09 10.88
C LEU A 376 -2.52 -12.62 10.87
N PHE A 377 -3.07 -13.19 9.81
CA PHE A 377 -3.10 -14.64 9.60
C PHE A 377 -1.74 -15.25 9.21
N TRP A 378 -0.73 -14.49 8.82
CA TRP A 378 0.55 -15.02 8.30
C TRP A 378 1.30 -15.96 9.24
N PRO A 379 1.35 -15.78 10.58
CA PRO A 379 1.92 -16.79 11.47
C PRO A 379 1.22 -18.15 11.37
N VAL A 380 -0.11 -18.14 11.21
CA VAL A 380 -0.92 -19.37 11.04
C VAL A 380 -0.65 -19.98 9.68
N TYR A 381 -0.59 -19.18 8.63
CA TYR A 381 -0.24 -19.61 7.28
C TYR A 381 1.09 -20.40 7.25
N TYR A 382 2.14 -19.84 7.85
CA TYR A 382 3.44 -20.50 7.91
C TYR A 382 3.46 -21.71 8.83
N LEU A 383 2.66 -21.74 9.88
CA LEU A 383 2.50 -22.93 10.73
C LEU A 383 1.75 -24.06 9.99
N LEU A 384 0.76 -23.74 9.17
CA LEU A 384 0.09 -24.74 8.32
C LEU A 384 1.06 -25.33 7.28
N THR A 385 1.84 -24.48 6.62
CA THR A 385 2.89 -24.90 5.68
C THR A 385 3.94 -25.79 6.39
N LEU A 386 4.38 -25.39 7.58
CA LEU A 386 5.30 -26.18 8.40
C LEU A 386 4.71 -27.51 8.85
N ALA A 387 3.42 -27.54 9.22
CA ALA A 387 2.72 -28.77 9.62
C ALA A 387 2.61 -29.74 8.44
N ALA A 388 2.29 -29.25 7.24
CA ALA A 388 2.29 -30.03 6.00
C ALA A 388 3.68 -30.65 5.77
N PHE A 389 4.73 -29.83 5.76
CA PHE A 389 6.11 -30.29 5.61
C PHE A 389 6.51 -31.32 6.69
N ALA A 390 6.35 -30.98 7.97
CA ALA A 390 6.78 -31.80 9.09
C ALA A 390 6.02 -33.14 9.18
N GLY A 391 4.76 -33.13 8.77
CA GLY A 391 3.95 -34.36 8.69
C GLY A 391 4.44 -35.28 7.57
N LEU A 392 4.64 -34.76 6.36
CA LEU A 392 5.16 -35.52 5.22
C LEU A 392 6.57 -36.07 5.48
N ALA A 393 7.44 -35.28 6.10
CA ALA A 393 8.81 -35.68 6.42
C ALA A 393 8.88 -36.87 7.38
N ARG A 394 7.81 -37.15 8.16
CA ARG A 394 7.71 -38.29 9.08
C ARG A 394 7.12 -39.57 8.46
N LEU A 395 6.60 -39.48 7.25
CA LEU A 395 6.06 -40.66 6.56
C LEU A 395 7.20 -41.59 6.11
N PRO A 396 6.91 -42.89 5.88
CA PRO A 396 7.87 -43.74 5.18
C PRO A 396 8.30 -43.10 3.86
N ARG A 397 9.61 -43.07 3.59
CA ARG A 397 10.20 -42.34 2.48
C ARG A 397 9.89 -40.84 2.47
N GLY A 398 9.86 -40.20 3.64
CA GLY A 398 9.46 -38.80 3.82
C GLY A 398 10.17 -37.81 2.89
N ALA A 399 11.44 -38.06 2.54
CA ALA A 399 12.16 -37.22 1.59
C ALA A 399 11.49 -37.20 0.18
N VAL A 400 10.93 -38.31 -0.27
CA VAL A 400 10.19 -38.39 -1.55
C VAL A 400 8.89 -37.59 -1.47
N TRP A 401 8.16 -37.74 -0.37
CA TRP A 401 6.92 -36.97 -0.15
C TRP A 401 7.18 -35.47 -0.09
N VAL A 402 8.27 -35.05 0.58
CA VAL A 402 8.65 -33.65 0.64
C VAL A 402 9.10 -33.11 -0.73
N ALA A 403 9.82 -33.92 -1.53
CA ALA A 403 10.18 -33.53 -2.88
C ALA A 403 8.95 -33.37 -3.78
N LEU A 404 8.00 -34.32 -3.71
CA LEU A 404 6.73 -34.25 -4.43
C LEU A 404 5.90 -33.02 -4.00
N PHE A 405 5.81 -32.76 -2.69
CA PHE A 405 5.16 -31.59 -2.13
C PHE A 405 5.74 -30.29 -2.71
N ALA A 406 7.07 -30.16 -2.72
CA ALA A 406 7.73 -28.98 -3.27
C ALA A 406 7.51 -28.87 -4.80
N ALA A 407 7.59 -29.99 -5.52
CA ALA A 407 7.35 -30.00 -6.97
C ALA A 407 5.92 -29.58 -7.33
N VAL A 408 4.91 -30.14 -6.65
CA VAL A 408 3.50 -29.77 -6.87
C VAL A 408 3.26 -28.29 -6.53
N GLN A 409 3.83 -27.81 -5.41
CA GLN A 409 3.69 -26.41 -5.01
C GLN A 409 4.27 -25.46 -6.07
N LEU A 410 5.49 -25.70 -6.53
CA LEU A 410 6.15 -24.86 -7.53
C LEU A 410 5.46 -24.94 -8.90
N TRP A 411 5.01 -26.12 -9.29
CA TRP A 411 4.23 -26.29 -10.51
C TRP A 411 2.93 -25.50 -10.46
N ASP A 412 2.23 -25.55 -9.33
CA ASP A 412 0.97 -24.83 -9.13
C ASP A 412 1.14 -23.32 -9.20
N VAL A 413 2.13 -22.76 -8.49
CA VAL A 413 2.34 -21.30 -8.43
C VAL A 413 3.09 -20.73 -9.64
N SER A 414 3.55 -21.59 -10.56
CA SER A 414 4.37 -21.16 -11.70
C SER A 414 3.73 -20.10 -12.60
N PRO A 415 2.39 -20.04 -12.83
CA PRO A 415 1.80 -18.96 -13.61
C PRO A 415 2.07 -17.58 -13.00
N ALA A 416 1.94 -17.45 -11.67
CA ALA A 416 2.24 -16.20 -10.99
C ALA A 416 3.74 -15.86 -11.03
N LEU A 417 4.63 -16.86 -10.96
CA LEU A 417 6.08 -16.64 -11.10
C LEU A 417 6.41 -16.09 -12.49
N CYS A 418 5.85 -16.67 -13.56
CA CYS A 418 6.05 -16.19 -14.93
C CYS A 418 5.46 -14.79 -15.12
N GLN A 419 4.22 -14.57 -14.70
CA GLN A 419 3.55 -13.28 -14.85
C GLN A 419 4.31 -12.16 -14.12
N ARG A 420 4.86 -12.43 -12.93
CA ARG A 420 5.68 -11.48 -12.20
C ARG A 420 7.03 -11.24 -12.84
N HIS A 421 7.61 -12.28 -13.45
CA HIS A 421 8.82 -12.14 -14.26
C HIS A 421 8.57 -11.19 -15.45
N ASP A 422 7.54 -11.47 -16.23
CA ASP A 422 7.21 -10.70 -17.42
C ASP A 422 6.87 -9.24 -17.06
N ALA A 423 6.10 -9.02 -15.99
CA ALA A 423 5.79 -7.69 -15.50
C ALA A 423 7.04 -6.93 -15.04
N MET A 424 8.00 -7.60 -14.38
CA MET A 424 9.25 -6.94 -13.97
C MET A 424 10.12 -6.63 -15.19
N GLN A 425 10.17 -7.50 -16.20
CA GLN A 425 10.91 -7.20 -17.44
C GLN A 425 10.29 -5.99 -18.17
N ALA A 426 8.97 -5.91 -18.25
CA ALA A 426 8.28 -4.76 -18.82
C ALA A 426 8.56 -3.47 -18.03
N ALA A 427 8.57 -3.54 -16.71
CA ALA A 427 8.79 -2.39 -15.82
C ALA A 427 10.24 -1.86 -15.83
N GLN A 428 11.20 -2.55 -16.47
CA GLN A 428 12.59 -2.07 -16.60
C GLN A 428 12.76 -1.05 -17.73
N VAL A 429 11.80 -0.93 -18.63
CA VAL A 429 11.86 0.00 -19.75
C VAL A 429 11.44 1.38 -19.25
N THR A 430 12.30 2.38 -19.41
CA THR A 430 12.11 3.75 -18.88
C THR A 430 10.82 4.40 -19.40
N ASP A 431 10.42 4.08 -20.65
CA ASP A 431 9.22 4.66 -21.29
C ASP A 431 7.98 3.74 -21.19
N ALA A 432 8.08 2.65 -20.42
CA ALA A 432 6.96 1.72 -20.26
C ALA A 432 5.73 2.36 -19.55
N PHE A 433 5.97 3.42 -18.81
CA PHE A 433 4.96 4.14 -18.07
C PHE A 433 5.16 5.64 -18.29
N PRO A 434 4.55 6.20 -19.36
CA PRO A 434 4.65 7.63 -19.66
C PRO A 434 4.10 8.46 -18.50
N SER A 435 4.69 9.62 -18.31
CA SER A 435 4.19 10.59 -17.34
C SER A 435 2.88 11.20 -17.84
N GLU A 436 1.99 11.48 -16.93
CA GLU A 436 0.78 12.28 -17.20
C GLU A 436 1.11 13.78 -17.32
N LEU A 437 2.37 14.18 -17.05
CA LEU A 437 2.83 15.58 -17.02
C LEU A 437 3.53 15.95 -18.34
N ASP A 438 2.80 15.85 -19.45
CA ASP A 438 3.36 15.98 -20.80
C ASP A 438 3.50 17.43 -21.27
N SER A 439 2.74 18.36 -20.70
CA SER A 439 2.72 19.76 -21.10
C SER A 439 4.03 20.50 -20.75
N ASP A 440 4.42 21.46 -21.58
CA ASP A 440 5.56 22.35 -21.35
C ASP A 440 5.36 23.31 -20.15
N LEU A 441 4.12 23.48 -19.68
CA LEU A 441 3.84 24.17 -18.42
C LEU A 441 4.58 23.54 -17.24
N TRP A 442 4.65 22.21 -17.18
CA TRP A 442 5.33 21.53 -16.08
C TRP A 442 6.83 21.81 -16.04
N GLN A 443 7.46 22.03 -17.21
CA GLN A 443 8.87 22.43 -17.27
C GLN A 443 9.05 23.84 -16.69
N SER A 444 8.15 24.76 -17.03
CA SER A 444 8.15 26.11 -16.48
C SER A 444 7.81 26.14 -14.99
N ALA A 445 6.93 25.24 -14.56
CA ALA A 445 6.52 25.11 -13.16
C ALA A 445 7.62 24.49 -12.26
N ALA A 446 8.68 23.90 -12.81
CA ALA A 446 9.81 23.38 -12.06
C ALA A 446 10.58 24.44 -11.23
N GLN A 447 10.30 25.72 -11.44
CA GLN A 447 10.87 26.83 -10.67
C GLN A 447 10.25 27.00 -9.26
N TYR A 448 9.05 26.47 -9.02
CA TYR A 448 8.37 26.60 -7.73
C TYR A 448 9.04 25.73 -6.65
N ARG A 449 8.85 26.13 -5.40
CA ARG A 449 9.38 25.43 -4.22
C ARG A 449 8.33 24.61 -3.50
N HIS A 450 7.06 24.98 -3.70
CA HIS A 450 5.93 24.37 -3.04
C HIS A 450 4.79 24.08 -4.01
N ILE A 451 4.13 22.96 -3.81
CA ILE A 451 2.85 22.64 -4.43
C ILE A 451 1.78 22.69 -3.36
N GLU A 452 0.86 23.61 -3.52
CA GLU A 452 -0.35 23.70 -2.71
C GLU A 452 -1.50 22.99 -3.40
N SER A 453 -1.85 21.82 -2.91
CA SER A 453 -3.03 21.10 -3.34
C SER A 453 -4.22 21.59 -2.52
N VAL A 454 -5.02 22.46 -3.11
CA VAL A 454 -6.03 23.23 -2.37
C VAL A 454 -7.19 22.37 -1.87
N GLN A 455 -7.50 21.26 -2.55
CA GLN A 455 -8.61 20.37 -2.16
C GLN A 455 -8.19 18.94 -1.85
N GLY A 456 -6.96 18.61 -2.09
CA GLY A 456 -6.42 17.27 -2.08
C GLY A 456 -6.29 16.73 -3.50
N MET A 457 -5.25 15.94 -3.70
CA MET A 457 -5.04 15.26 -4.96
C MET A 457 -5.58 13.84 -4.83
N GLN A 458 -6.13 13.32 -5.92
CA GLN A 458 -6.53 11.91 -5.94
C GLN A 458 -5.31 11.04 -5.66
N ALA A 459 -5.55 9.92 -5.00
CA ALA A 459 -4.51 8.95 -4.67
C ALA A 459 -3.70 8.47 -5.90
N ASP A 460 -4.18 8.80 -7.10
CA ASP A 460 -3.59 8.40 -8.38
C ASP A 460 -2.56 9.39 -8.93
N SER A 461 -2.43 10.60 -8.37
CA SER A 461 -1.47 11.62 -8.83
C SER A 461 -0.04 11.37 -8.35
N LEU A 462 0.40 10.12 -8.33
CA LEU A 462 1.76 9.75 -7.90
C LEU A 462 2.86 10.24 -8.85
N HIS A 463 2.55 10.44 -10.14
CA HIS A 463 3.49 11.07 -11.08
C HIS A 463 3.82 12.51 -10.68
N LEU A 464 2.83 13.26 -10.20
CA LEU A 464 3.05 14.60 -9.66
C LEU A 464 3.92 14.58 -8.40
N ALA A 465 3.70 13.60 -7.49
CA ALA A 465 4.54 13.43 -6.31
C ALA A 465 6.00 13.15 -6.68
N LEU A 466 6.24 12.27 -7.66
CA LEU A 466 7.57 11.95 -8.16
C LEU A 466 8.23 13.17 -8.80
N TRP A 467 7.49 13.90 -9.65
CA TRP A 467 7.96 15.12 -10.31
C TRP A 467 8.30 16.23 -9.28
N ALA A 468 7.45 16.43 -8.28
CA ALA A 468 7.72 17.38 -7.21
C ALA A 468 8.98 17.03 -6.41
N ALA A 469 9.14 15.75 -6.07
CA ALA A 469 10.31 15.26 -5.35
C ALA A 469 11.61 15.42 -6.17
N ASP A 470 11.56 15.16 -7.48
CA ASP A 470 12.71 15.31 -8.40
C ASP A 470 13.14 16.77 -8.53
N ASN A 471 12.20 17.71 -8.47
CA ASN A 471 12.46 19.14 -8.53
C ASN A 471 12.72 19.77 -7.14
N GLY A 472 12.80 18.96 -6.09
CA GLY A 472 13.09 19.42 -4.72
C GLY A 472 12.00 20.27 -4.10
N MET A 473 10.77 20.17 -4.59
CA MET A 473 9.60 20.85 -4.07
C MET A 473 9.08 20.20 -2.79
N THR A 474 8.34 20.97 -2.01
CA THR A 474 7.50 20.46 -0.93
C THR A 474 6.04 20.41 -1.39
N THR A 475 5.21 19.61 -0.71
CA THR A 475 3.77 19.58 -0.97
C THR A 475 2.97 19.43 0.33
N ASN A 476 1.80 20.05 0.40
CA ASN A 476 0.86 19.82 1.51
C ASN A 476 0.16 18.47 1.39
N ASP A 477 0.15 17.83 0.22
CA ASP A 477 -0.43 16.50 0.06
C ASP A 477 0.39 15.44 0.84
N PRO A 478 -0.27 14.59 1.64
CA PRO A 478 0.44 13.68 2.53
C PRO A 478 1.08 12.49 1.84
N PHE A 479 0.55 11.99 0.71
CA PHE A 479 0.98 10.73 0.06
C PHE A 479 1.33 9.61 1.05
N ALA A 480 0.58 9.52 2.14
CA ALA A 480 0.89 8.68 3.28
C ALA A 480 -0.36 8.01 3.85
N ALA A 481 -0.18 6.83 4.44
CA ALA A 481 -1.27 6.07 5.04
C ALA A 481 -1.85 6.72 6.30
N ARG A 482 -1.14 7.68 6.92
CA ARG A 482 -1.55 8.41 8.13
C ARG A 482 -0.93 9.80 8.18
N TYR A 483 -1.76 10.77 8.49
CA TYR A 483 -1.44 12.19 8.65
C TYR A 483 -2.49 12.86 9.54
N ASP A 484 -2.34 14.12 9.89
CA ASP A 484 -3.33 14.90 10.64
C ASP A 484 -4.32 15.53 9.64
N GLU A 485 -5.49 14.90 9.47
CA GLU A 485 -6.54 15.37 8.57
C GLU A 485 -7.09 16.75 8.96
N ALA A 486 -7.19 17.02 10.27
CA ALA A 486 -7.72 18.30 10.73
C ALA A 486 -6.74 19.45 10.49
N ALA A 487 -5.44 19.20 10.71
CA ALA A 487 -4.39 20.18 10.43
C ALA A 487 -4.27 20.46 8.91
N LEU A 488 -4.36 19.41 8.07
CA LEU A 488 -4.35 19.56 6.63
C LEU A 488 -5.58 20.33 6.11
N ALA A 489 -6.77 20.05 6.64
CA ALA A 489 -7.98 20.77 6.28
C ALA A 489 -7.91 22.26 6.65
N ALA A 490 -7.35 22.58 7.83
CA ALA A 490 -7.15 23.97 8.27
C ALA A 490 -6.12 24.72 7.41
N GLU A 491 -5.08 24.03 6.96
CA GLU A 491 -4.06 24.59 6.07
C GLU A 491 -4.64 24.89 4.68
N ARG A 492 -5.38 23.95 4.08
CA ARG A 492 -6.08 24.15 2.81
C ARG A 492 -7.12 25.29 2.88
N GLN A 493 -7.83 25.42 3.99
CA GLN A 493 -8.76 26.53 4.19
C GLN A 493 -7.99 27.86 4.23
N THR A 494 -6.82 27.90 4.87
CA THR A 494 -5.96 29.09 4.90
C THR A 494 -5.49 29.48 3.49
N ALA A 495 -5.16 28.50 2.66
CA ALA A 495 -4.78 28.74 1.27
C ALA A 495 -5.97 29.29 0.45
N LEU A 496 -7.16 28.74 0.61
CA LEU A 496 -8.39 29.26 -0.02
C LEU A 496 -8.69 30.68 0.41
N ASP A 497 -8.65 30.98 1.70
CA ASP A 497 -8.90 32.32 2.24
C ASP A 497 -7.89 33.35 1.68
N ALA A 498 -6.63 32.92 1.45
CA ALA A 498 -5.61 33.77 0.85
C ALA A 498 -5.88 34.04 -0.64
N LEU A 499 -6.32 33.01 -1.38
CA LEU A 499 -6.71 33.15 -2.80
C LEU A 499 -7.91 34.08 -2.94
N ASP A 500 -8.94 33.94 -2.10
CA ASP A 500 -10.13 34.81 -2.08
C ASP A 500 -9.76 36.27 -1.75
N ALA A 501 -8.75 36.47 -0.93
CA ALA A 501 -8.20 37.80 -0.63
C ALA A 501 -7.29 38.36 -1.74
N GLY A 502 -7.11 37.65 -2.85
CA GLY A 502 -6.22 38.03 -3.95
C GLY A 502 -4.73 37.94 -3.61
N THR A 503 -4.36 37.09 -2.65
CA THR A 503 -2.98 36.95 -2.18
C THR A 503 -2.38 35.62 -2.67
N LEU A 504 -1.22 35.72 -3.36
CA LEU A 504 -0.46 34.57 -3.86
C LEU A 504 0.96 34.54 -3.30
N GLN A 505 1.44 33.36 -3.00
CA GLN A 505 2.86 33.13 -2.71
C GLN A 505 3.59 32.90 -4.05
N SER A 506 4.63 33.67 -4.32
CA SER A 506 5.32 33.67 -5.62
C SER A 506 6.12 32.41 -5.92
N ASP A 507 6.41 31.59 -4.90
CA ASP A 507 7.15 30.34 -4.99
C ASP A 507 6.27 29.09 -4.85
N THR A 508 4.94 29.26 -4.94
CA THR A 508 3.94 28.21 -4.76
C THR A 508 3.13 28.01 -6.04
N LEU A 509 3.04 26.76 -6.48
CA LEU A 509 2.14 26.29 -7.53
C LEU A 509 0.84 25.80 -6.87
N TYR A 510 -0.30 26.40 -7.21
CA TYR A 510 -1.60 26.00 -6.68
C TYR A 510 -2.29 25.04 -7.64
N LEU A 511 -2.75 23.91 -7.13
CA LEU A 511 -3.40 22.86 -7.92
C LEU A 511 -4.78 22.54 -7.36
N PHE A 512 -5.72 22.31 -8.28
CA PHE A 512 -7.09 21.90 -8.00
C PHE A 512 -7.42 20.68 -8.88
N GLU A 513 -8.19 19.76 -8.36
CA GLU A 513 -8.78 18.66 -9.14
C GLU A 513 -10.20 18.97 -9.57
N ASP A 514 -10.92 19.76 -8.78
CA ASP A 514 -12.30 20.18 -9.07
C ASP A 514 -12.33 21.53 -9.77
N GLU A 515 -12.92 21.56 -10.98
CA GLU A 515 -13.05 22.80 -11.76
C GLU A 515 -13.87 23.86 -11.03
N GLY A 516 -14.92 23.43 -10.32
CA GLY A 516 -15.79 24.36 -9.61
C GLY A 516 -15.05 25.14 -8.51
N ALA A 517 -14.18 24.46 -7.76
CA ALA A 517 -13.36 25.12 -6.75
C ALA A 517 -12.29 26.04 -7.36
N PHE A 518 -11.70 25.62 -8.48
CA PHE A 518 -10.80 26.49 -9.25
C PHE A 518 -11.54 27.77 -9.72
N LEU A 519 -12.73 27.61 -10.31
CA LEU A 519 -13.52 28.74 -10.80
C LEU A 519 -13.99 29.69 -9.69
N GLN A 520 -14.15 29.21 -8.45
CA GLN A 520 -14.43 30.06 -7.30
C GLN A 520 -13.20 30.88 -6.86
N ALA A 521 -12.01 30.27 -6.91
CA ALA A 521 -10.78 30.84 -6.40
C ALA A 521 -9.99 31.69 -7.40
N VAL A 522 -10.22 31.54 -8.72
CA VAL A 522 -9.36 32.12 -9.76
C VAL A 522 -9.55 33.61 -9.97
N GLU A 523 -10.77 34.14 -9.84
CA GLU A 523 -11.11 35.52 -10.19
C GLU A 523 -10.26 36.59 -9.47
N PRO A 524 -10.05 36.52 -8.14
CA PRO A 524 -9.24 37.52 -7.43
C PRO A 524 -7.75 37.51 -7.84
N VAL A 525 -7.25 36.42 -8.42
CA VAL A 525 -5.81 36.20 -8.65
C VAL A 525 -5.41 36.07 -10.12
N LYS A 526 -6.35 36.02 -11.07
CA LYS A 526 -6.08 35.79 -12.51
C LYS A 526 -5.13 36.82 -13.15
N ALA A 527 -5.08 38.04 -12.62
CA ALA A 527 -4.16 39.08 -13.11
C ALA A 527 -2.71 38.89 -12.62
N LEU A 528 -2.49 38.04 -11.60
CA LEU A 528 -1.20 37.85 -10.93
C LEU A 528 -0.52 36.53 -11.31
N ALA A 529 -1.23 35.63 -12.00
CA ALA A 529 -0.78 34.30 -12.31
C ALA A 529 -1.21 33.86 -13.70
N TRP A 530 -0.56 32.86 -14.26
CA TRP A 530 -1.19 32.05 -15.29
C TRP A 530 -2.21 31.16 -14.63
N CYS A 531 -3.43 31.14 -15.14
CA CYS A 531 -4.52 30.36 -14.65
C CYS A 531 -5.11 29.55 -15.79
N GLY A 532 -5.46 28.28 -15.55
CA GLY A 532 -6.06 27.47 -16.59
C GLY A 532 -6.10 25.98 -16.25
N ARG A 533 -6.55 25.21 -17.21
CA ARG A 533 -6.58 23.75 -17.17
C ARG A 533 -5.41 23.18 -17.95
N VAL A 534 -4.78 22.14 -17.40
CA VAL A 534 -3.73 21.34 -18.04
C VAL A 534 -4.21 19.89 -18.11
N THR A 535 -4.16 19.30 -19.30
CA THR A 535 -4.62 17.92 -19.53
C THR A 535 -3.45 17.07 -19.99
N SER A 536 -3.37 15.79 -19.57
CA SER A 536 -2.41 14.83 -20.12
C SER A 536 -2.67 14.55 -21.60
N ALA A 537 -1.64 14.16 -22.35
CA ALA A 537 -1.73 13.92 -23.79
C ALA A 537 -2.74 12.82 -24.17
N ASP A 538 -2.95 11.85 -23.29
CA ASP A 538 -3.92 10.78 -23.46
C ASP A 538 -5.32 11.11 -22.90
N GLY A 539 -5.48 12.30 -22.28
CA GLY A 539 -6.72 12.73 -21.64
C GLY A 539 -7.08 12.02 -20.33
N SER A 540 -6.19 11.19 -19.79
CA SER A 540 -6.45 10.41 -18.57
C SER A 540 -6.45 11.26 -17.30
N ALA A 541 -5.77 12.41 -17.30
CA ALA A 541 -5.65 13.30 -16.16
C ALA A 541 -5.83 14.77 -16.55
N SER A 542 -6.39 15.56 -15.65
CA SER A 542 -6.53 17.01 -15.79
C SER A 542 -6.28 17.68 -14.44
N TRP A 543 -5.60 18.82 -14.48
CA TRP A 543 -5.36 19.67 -13.32
C TRP A 543 -5.79 21.09 -13.63
N TYR A 544 -6.32 21.78 -12.65
CA TYR A 544 -6.58 23.21 -12.73
C TYR A 544 -5.48 23.93 -11.95
N VAL A 545 -4.83 24.86 -12.58
CA VAL A 545 -3.53 25.40 -12.14
C VAL A 545 -3.63 26.92 -11.98
N ILE A 546 -3.10 27.42 -10.86
CA ILE A 546 -2.77 28.83 -10.67
C ILE A 546 -1.26 28.91 -10.46
N ALA A 547 -0.55 29.54 -11.42
CA ALA A 547 0.91 29.58 -11.50
C ALA A 547 1.41 31.05 -11.42
N PRO A 548 1.74 31.58 -10.22
CA PRO A 548 2.19 32.94 -10.02
C PRO A 548 3.47 33.26 -10.79
N GLY A 549 3.51 34.41 -11.43
CA GLY A 549 4.67 34.85 -12.19
C GLY A 549 4.78 34.30 -13.63
N LEU A 550 3.85 33.41 -14.04
CA LEU A 550 3.75 32.93 -15.42
C LEU A 550 2.63 33.64 -16.23
N GLN A 551 2.06 34.72 -15.70
CA GLN A 551 1.00 35.48 -16.39
C GLN A 551 1.46 35.93 -17.78
N GLY A 552 0.56 35.79 -18.76
CA GLY A 552 0.83 36.20 -20.15
C GLY A 552 1.72 35.22 -20.94
N GLN A 553 2.19 34.13 -20.35
CA GLN A 553 2.86 33.06 -21.09
C GLN A 553 1.85 32.19 -21.83
N THR A 554 2.25 31.73 -23.01
CA THR A 554 1.49 30.77 -23.82
C THR A 554 2.18 29.42 -23.74
N PHE A 555 1.42 28.39 -23.51
CA PHE A 555 1.86 26.99 -23.42
C PHE A 555 1.30 26.16 -24.58
N ASP A 556 1.62 24.89 -24.63
CA ASP A 556 1.17 23.97 -25.66
C ASP A 556 -0.35 23.74 -25.66
N ALA A 557 -0.83 22.95 -26.62
CA ALA A 557 -2.27 22.69 -26.81
C ALA A 557 -2.90 21.84 -25.66
N LEU A 558 -2.10 21.32 -24.73
CA LEU A 558 -2.60 20.63 -23.53
C LEU A 558 -3.05 21.61 -22.45
N CYS A 559 -2.73 22.89 -22.61
CA CYS A 559 -3.12 23.96 -21.70
C CYS A 559 -4.28 24.77 -22.27
N THR A 560 -5.34 24.89 -21.50
CA THR A 560 -6.47 25.79 -21.78
C THR A 560 -6.39 26.97 -20.80
N PRO A 561 -5.99 28.18 -21.23
CA PRO A 561 -5.90 29.33 -20.35
C PRO A 561 -7.27 29.78 -19.87
N TYR A 562 -7.34 30.31 -18.65
CA TYR A 562 -8.55 30.92 -18.10
C TYR A 562 -8.64 32.37 -18.57
N ASP A 563 -9.37 32.56 -19.67
CA ASP A 563 -9.64 33.85 -20.31
C ASP A 563 -11.12 33.97 -20.72
N GLU A 564 -11.43 34.95 -21.60
CA GLU A 564 -12.79 35.17 -22.07
C GLU A 564 -13.35 33.99 -22.89
N ASP A 565 -12.48 33.20 -23.51
CA ASP A 565 -12.84 32.03 -24.31
C ASP A 565 -12.85 30.74 -23.51
N TYR A 566 -12.54 30.78 -22.21
CA TYR A 566 -12.55 29.58 -21.36
C TYR A 566 -13.94 28.92 -21.40
N PRO A 567 -14.03 27.61 -21.70
CA PRO A 567 -15.29 26.94 -21.89
C PRO A 567 -16.04 26.66 -20.59
N LEU A 568 -17.35 26.67 -20.64
CA LEU A 568 -18.18 26.08 -19.59
C LEU A 568 -18.18 24.56 -19.72
N ARG A 569 -18.29 23.86 -18.58
CA ARG A 569 -18.50 22.39 -18.53
C ARG A 569 -19.57 22.06 -17.54
N LEU A 570 -20.28 20.97 -17.80
CA LEU A 570 -21.24 20.44 -16.85
C LEU A 570 -20.52 19.94 -15.61
N ALA A 571 -21.05 20.25 -14.44
CA ALA A 571 -20.49 19.80 -13.16
C ALA A 571 -21.16 18.51 -12.70
N ASP A 572 -20.39 17.61 -12.10
CA ASP A 572 -20.92 16.44 -11.42
C ASP A 572 -21.70 16.87 -10.17
N TYR A 573 -22.98 16.57 -10.14
CA TYR A 573 -23.87 16.83 -9.02
C TYR A 573 -24.26 15.51 -8.35
N THR A 574 -23.97 15.38 -7.06
CA THR A 574 -24.11 14.11 -6.33
C THR A 574 -25.55 13.60 -6.21
N ASP A 575 -26.54 14.51 -6.26
CA ASP A 575 -27.98 14.18 -6.16
C ASP A 575 -28.68 14.14 -7.52
N ALA A 576 -27.92 14.25 -8.62
CA ALA A 576 -28.48 14.15 -9.96
C ALA A 576 -29.04 12.73 -10.19
N LEU A 577 -30.23 12.64 -10.76
CA LEU A 577 -30.82 11.38 -11.22
C LEU A 577 -29.97 10.70 -12.29
N TRP A 578 -29.17 11.49 -13.00
CA TRP A 578 -28.20 11.08 -14.01
C TRP A 578 -26.84 11.64 -13.66
N ASN A 579 -25.84 10.80 -13.64
CA ASN A 579 -24.45 11.23 -13.43
C ASN A 579 -24.05 12.32 -14.44
N ARG A 580 -23.07 13.18 -14.09
CA ARG A 580 -22.46 14.18 -14.97
C ARG A 580 -23.37 15.38 -15.31
N GLY A 581 -24.12 15.85 -14.34
CA GLY A 581 -24.78 17.16 -14.41
C GLY A 581 -26.08 17.22 -15.18
N VAL A 582 -26.72 16.10 -15.51
CA VAL A 582 -28.10 16.05 -16.03
C VAL A 582 -29.06 15.61 -14.94
N LEU A 583 -30.08 16.42 -14.63
CA LEU A 583 -30.74 16.38 -13.32
C LEU A 583 -32.14 15.77 -13.29
N ASP A 584 -32.85 15.71 -14.38
CA ASP A 584 -34.24 15.30 -14.36
C ASP A 584 -34.56 14.17 -15.35
N GLU A 585 -35.74 13.55 -15.17
CA GLU A 585 -36.22 12.48 -16.05
C GLU A 585 -36.49 12.96 -17.48
N THR A 586 -36.68 14.26 -17.69
CA THR A 586 -36.85 14.84 -19.01
C THR A 586 -35.51 15.00 -19.73
N LYS A 587 -34.41 14.90 -19.00
CA LYS A 587 -33.04 15.12 -19.49
C LYS A 587 -32.81 16.47 -20.16
N GLN A 588 -33.53 17.49 -19.71
CA GLN A 588 -33.46 18.85 -20.25
C GLN A 588 -32.72 19.80 -19.33
N THR A 589 -32.57 19.46 -18.06
CA THR A 589 -31.89 20.33 -17.08
C THR A 589 -30.49 19.88 -16.83
N VAL A 590 -29.54 20.77 -17.00
CA VAL A 590 -28.10 20.58 -16.75
C VAL A 590 -27.64 21.42 -15.57
N CYS A 591 -26.53 21.00 -14.96
CA CYS A 591 -25.97 21.61 -13.77
C CYS A 591 -24.59 22.20 -14.04
N PHE A 592 -24.38 23.40 -13.54
CA PHE A 592 -23.08 24.05 -13.48
C PHE A 592 -22.71 24.36 -12.02
N LYS A 593 -21.43 24.39 -11.72
CA LYS A 593 -20.97 24.91 -10.44
C LYS A 593 -21.22 26.42 -10.41
N ASP A 594 -21.88 26.90 -9.36
CA ASP A 594 -22.08 28.35 -9.17
C ASP A 594 -20.73 29.03 -8.93
N SER A 595 -20.33 29.84 -9.85
CA SER A 595 -19.10 30.63 -9.80
C SER A 595 -19.29 31.99 -10.48
N PRO A 596 -18.50 33.01 -10.16
CA PRO A 596 -18.55 34.28 -10.86
C PRO A 596 -18.42 34.10 -12.37
N PHE A 597 -17.60 33.16 -12.82
CA PHE A 597 -17.40 32.85 -14.24
C PHE A 597 -18.66 32.24 -14.87
N ALA A 598 -19.25 31.20 -14.26
CA ALA A 598 -20.45 30.57 -14.80
C ALA A 598 -21.62 31.56 -14.88
N ARG A 599 -21.79 32.39 -13.84
CA ARG A 599 -22.80 33.47 -13.85
C ARG A 599 -22.55 34.48 -14.96
N ALA A 600 -21.30 34.99 -15.12
CA ALA A 600 -20.99 35.94 -16.15
C ALA A 600 -21.20 35.42 -17.58
N LYS A 601 -21.03 34.12 -17.79
CA LYS A 601 -21.28 33.46 -19.08
C LYS A 601 -22.78 33.16 -19.32
N LEU A 602 -23.53 32.83 -18.30
CA LEU A 602 -24.92 32.41 -18.42
C LEU A 602 -25.90 33.62 -18.31
N ASP A 603 -25.57 34.64 -17.52
CA ASP A 603 -26.42 35.79 -17.31
C ASP A 603 -26.61 36.58 -18.62
N GLY A 604 -27.87 36.66 -19.05
CA GLY A 604 -28.26 37.34 -20.30
C GLY A 604 -28.04 36.53 -21.58
N SER A 605 -27.47 35.32 -21.49
CA SER A 605 -27.30 34.42 -22.61
C SER A 605 -28.63 33.71 -22.96
N SER A 606 -28.91 33.56 -24.25
CA SER A 606 -30.12 32.90 -24.75
C SER A 606 -29.84 31.52 -25.34
N LEU A 607 -28.58 31.21 -25.61
CA LEU A 607 -28.17 29.96 -26.23
C LEU A 607 -26.95 29.36 -25.51
N LEU A 608 -26.99 28.03 -25.32
CA LEU A 608 -25.83 27.21 -24.97
C LEU A 608 -25.36 26.48 -26.23
N CYS A 609 -24.06 26.53 -26.51
CA CYS A 609 -23.49 25.99 -27.75
C CYS A 609 -22.50 24.87 -27.43
N ALA A 610 -22.59 23.75 -28.15
CA ALA A 610 -21.67 22.60 -28.06
C ALA A 610 -21.45 21.97 -29.43
N GLY A 611 -20.22 21.71 -29.82
CA GLY A 611 -19.90 21.01 -31.07
C GLY A 611 -20.50 21.64 -32.33
N GLY A 612 -20.73 22.97 -32.34
CA GLY A 612 -21.37 23.71 -33.44
C GLY A 612 -22.90 23.66 -33.46
N GLN A 613 -23.53 23.03 -32.47
CA GLN A 613 -24.99 23.03 -32.26
C GLN A 613 -25.37 24.07 -31.20
N GLU A 614 -26.55 24.65 -31.32
CA GLU A 614 -27.09 25.68 -30.44
C GLU A 614 -28.36 25.17 -29.75
N TYR A 615 -28.43 25.33 -28.43
CA TYR A 615 -29.52 24.88 -27.59
C TYR A 615 -30.09 26.08 -26.83
N PRO A 616 -31.37 26.44 -27.06
CA PRO A 616 -32.01 27.55 -26.37
C PRO A 616 -32.05 27.34 -24.85
N ILE A 617 -31.65 28.35 -24.10
CA ILE A 617 -31.80 28.39 -22.66
C ILE A 617 -33.20 28.82 -22.31
N LEU A 618 -33.99 27.95 -21.70
CA LEU A 618 -35.35 28.22 -21.28
C LEU A 618 -35.42 28.88 -19.91
N LYS A 619 -34.54 28.46 -18.98
CA LYS A 619 -34.53 28.92 -17.61
C LYS A 619 -33.16 28.73 -16.96
N ILE A 620 -32.79 29.65 -16.08
CA ILE A 620 -31.64 29.51 -15.19
C ILE A 620 -32.14 29.68 -13.76
N ASP A 621 -31.88 28.73 -12.90
CA ASP A 621 -32.30 28.73 -11.50
C ASP A 621 -31.08 28.54 -10.58
N ASP A 622 -31.08 29.26 -9.47
CA ASP A 622 -30.20 28.95 -8.35
C ASP A 622 -30.74 27.72 -7.62
N HIS A 623 -29.90 26.70 -7.41
CA HIS A 623 -30.28 25.51 -6.68
C HIS A 623 -29.26 25.24 -5.59
N ASP A 624 -29.70 25.20 -4.36
CA ASP A 624 -28.89 25.06 -3.15
C ASP A 624 -27.57 25.86 -3.18
N ALA A 625 -26.89 26.02 -2.08
CA ALA A 625 -25.66 26.80 -2.05
C ALA A 625 -24.57 26.17 -2.95
N GLY A 626 -24.28 26.84 -4.08
CA GLY A 626 -23.14 26.50 -4.95
C GLY A 626 -23.47 25.83 -6.28
N TRP A 627 -24.75 25.81 -6.74
CA TRP A 627 -25.15 25.19 -8.01
C TRP A 627 -26.08 26.08 -8.84
N LEU A 628 -25.87 26.08 -10.16
CA LEU A 628 -26.74 26.69 -11.15
C LEU A 628 -27.39 25.62 -12.00
N MET A 629 -28.72 25.64 -12.10
CA MET A 629 -29.49 24.75 -12.94
C MET A 629 -29.93 25.47 -14.19
N VAL A 630 -29.64 24.91 -15.35
CA VAL A 630 -30.01 25.50 -16.66
C VAL A 630 -30.91 24.51 -17.39
N THR A 631 -32.14 24.90 -17.64
CA THR A 631 -33.08 24.14 -18.46
C THR A 631 -32.94 24.57 -19.91
N LEU A 632 -32.76 23.60 -20.79
CA LEU A 632 -32.52 23.76 -22.22
C LEU A 632 -33.68 23.23 -23.05
N ASP A 633 -33.87 23.80 -24.24
CA ASP A 633 -34.72 23.21 -25.27
C ASP A 633 -33.92 22.12 -26.03
N ILE A 634 -33.89 20.93 -25.45
CA ILE A 634 -33.15 19.78 -25.95
C ILE A 634 -33.92 18.48 -25.64
N GLU A 635 -33.81 17.47 -26.48
CA GLU A 635 -34.46 16.18 -26.24
C GLU A 635 -33.69 15.36 -25.17
N ASP A 636 -32.36 15.36 -25.20
CA ASP A 636 -31.53 14.62 -24.26
C ASP A 636 -30.19 15.36 -24.04
N ALA A 637 -30.06 16.07 -22.92
CA ALA A 637 -28.86 16.84 -22.57
C ALA A 637 -27.65 15.97 -22.23
N THR A 638 -27.79 14.64 -22.18
CA THR A 638 -26.63 13.75 -22.00
C THR A 638 -25.62 13.83 -23.16
N VAL A 639 -26.03 14.34 -24.30
CA VAL A 639 -25.12 14.63 -25.44
C VAL A 639 -24.11 15.74 -25.12
N LEU A 640 -24.36 16.53 -24.08
CA LEU A 640 -23.47 17.61 -23.62
C LEU A 640 -22.40 17.12 -22.63
N TRP A 641 -22.46 15.86 -22.24
CA TRP A 641 -21.46 15.28 -21.35
C TRP A 641 -20.08 15.38 -21.98
N ASP A 642 -19.09 15.77 -21.17
CA ASP A 642 -17.70 15.92 -21.56
C ASP A 642 -17.48 16.93 -22.72
N GLN A 643 -18.49 17.76 -23.04
CA GLN A 643 -18.37 18.79 -24.05
C GLN A 643 -17.89 20.12 -23.46
N GLU A 644 -17.12 20.85 -24.25
CA GLU A 644 -16.82 22.24 -24.00
C GLU A 644 -17.98 23.10 -24.49
N LEU A 645 -18.53 23.91 -23.60
CA LEU A 645 -19.71 24.69 -23.85
C LEU A 645 -19.38 26.18 -23.92
N THR A 646 -20.05 26.88 -24.84
CA THR A 646 -19.99 28.34 -24.93
C THR A 646 -21.39 28.91 -24.90
N THR A 647 -21.54 30.19 -24.66
CA THR A 647 -22.84 30.87 -24.58
C THR A 647 -22.92 31.97 -25.63
N LYS A 648 -24.15 32.27 -26.10
CA LYS A 648 -24.45 33.39 -27.00
C LYS A 648 -25.63 34.19 -26.47
#